data_183b1e5b7ab2e1e215d52ec83b15b4b8
#
_entry.id   183b1e5b7ab2e1e215d52ec83b15b4b8
#
_cell.length_a   1.000
_cell.length_b   1.000
_cell.length_c   1.000
_cell.angle_alpha   90.00
_cell.angle_beta   90.00
_cell.angle_gamma   90.00
#
_symmetry.space_group_name_H-M   'P 1'
#
loop_
_entity.id
_entity.type
_entity.pdbx_description
1 polymer ?
#
loop_
_entity_poly.entity_id
_entity_poly.type
_entity_poly.pdbx_seq_one_letter_code
_entity_poly.pdbx_strand_id
1 'polypeptide(L)'
;MKSKTSCINAAVFRSSFGRFWPLWAIYLFLWMLLVPVQISNDRLNILSDPSRGEYAILSLGVYGGVALGAVMAIAAAMAVWSFLYFSRSAHGVAVLPLRRETVWTSALLGGLVPALAVHLLVALSGALVGGLIGWSCFPVMLQWCGVVSLIYFFFYAFACFCAQLTGSLIILPLVYGVLNFLAVGAELLTRGLLSQFVYGMPALGLSNVALRWLSPVAGYVSTLRVDYGYLDQKVTLYGTQALWYYAAAGLVLLAGALLLYRRRRMESAGDVVAIRVLKPVFRWCMALGAGLLLGSVFYFFLMAWNSQPERDALVVSILIPMLLGAVLGWFAAEMLIRKSFRVFTGRTWAGAGLVCALILAAMLGIRYDLFGYERRIPAAQDVENVLISSPYHTLLSSEEGIEQVRALHQSLLDARDYHTDPENGAHNVVYCTLDYELRGGGHLTREYRLYVPDAGSRPELEALEALLNSPEAIASRNEDLSGVKPANIESGWVDTVMTVRACAEAEGYDAPEDYLLREYLGLSAVEQAKLSESEREEALRTAVEQIRDSWSYGFGPYIMPPPVDETPYDELDYDRIYAHHSVPLSRGDAWELLRTAVQPDLEEGKLGLVFVTDSAAHAGAVYEATVYFELKPGDEPTGPAAVPVYNWAVTAGATRTVAWLEAHGIDLYTAAEARGMD
;
A
#
# COMPACT_ATOMS: atom_id res chain seq x y z
N MET A 1 33.05 1.61 -56.24
CA MET A 1 32.41 2.56 -55.32
C MET A 1 32.05 1.84 -54.02
N LYS A 2 32.78 2.07 -52.91
CA LYS A 2 32.39 1.57 -51.58
C LYS A 2 31.17 2.39 -51.15
N SER A 3 29.96 1.82 -51.26
CA SER A 3 28.73 2.39 -50.70
C SER A 3 28.98 2.69 -49.23
N LYS A 4 28.94 3.98 -48.80
CA LYS A 4 28.87 4.37 -47.40
C LYS A 4 27.57 3.75 -46.86
N THR A 5 27.70 2.62 -46.20
CA THR A 5 26.53 1.94 -45.57
C THR A 5 26.13 2.80 -44.35
N SER A 6 25.14 3.66 -44.59
CA SER A 6 24.51 4.43 -43.51
C SER A 6 23.89 3.46 -42.52
N CYS A 7 24.10 3.66 -41.22
CA CYS A 7 23.48 2.88 -40.16
C CYS A 7 21.96 3.12 -40.07
N ILE A 8 21.44 4.16 -40.71
CA ILE A 8 20.05 4.59 -40.73
C ILE A 8 19.58 4.79 -42.15
N ASN A 9 18.40 4.27 -42.48
CA ASN A 9 17.75 4.50 -43.78
C ASN A 9 16.55 5.45 -43.59
N ALA A 10 16.66 6.66 -44.15
CA ALA A 10 15.65 7.70 -44.03
C ALA A 10 14.30 7.31 -44.64
N ALA A 11 14.30 6.47 -45.70
CA ALA A 11 13.05 6.01 -46.29
C ALA A 11 12.28 5.08 -45.39
N VAL A 12 12.96 4.14 -44.69
CA VAL A 12 12.33 3.24 -43.70
C VAL A 12 11.82 4.05 -42.51
N PHE A 13 12.58 4.99 -42.00
CA PHE A 13 12.16 5.89 -40.91
C PHE A 13 10.92 6.70 -41.29
N ARG A 14 10.95 7.39 -42.44
CA ARG A 14 9.83 8.22 -42.93
C ARG A 14 8.58 7.40 -43.18
N SER A 15 8.72 6.20 -43.70
CA SER A 15 7.59 5.26 -43.94
C SER A 15 6.94 4.83 -42.62
N SER A 16 7.74 4.54 -41.60
CA SER A 16 7.24 4.20 -40.25
C SER A 16 6.51 5.38 -39.61
N PHE A 17 7.08 6.58 -39.65
CA PHE A 17 6.44 7.78 -39.11
C PHE A 17 5.13 8.12 -39.85
N GLY A 18 5.13 8.18 -41.19
CA GLY A 18 3.99 8.56 -42.00
C GLY A 18 2.82 7.57 -41.88
N ARG A 19 3.12 6.27 -41.66
CA ARG A 19 2.08 5.25 -41.47
C ARG A 19 1.41 5.31 -40.11
N PHE A 20 2.12 5.65 -39.08
CA PHE A 20 1.66 5.57 -37.69
C PHE A 20 1.53 6.95 -37.00
N TRP A 21 1.48 8.05 -37.78
CA TRP A 21 1.32 9.39 -37.22
C TRP A 21 0.08 9.56 -36.29
N PRO A 22 -1.08 8.87 -36.52
CA PRO A 22 -2.21 9.02 -35.63
C PRO A 22 -1.91 8.56 -34.20
N LEU A 23 -1.03 7.57 -34.03
CA LEU A 23 -0.60 7.11 -32.71
C LEU A 23 0.11 8.23 -31.94
N TRP A 24 1.00 8.98 -32.60
CA TRP A 24 1.73 10.10 -32.02
C TRP A 24 0.83 11.30 -31.77
N ALA A 25 -0.17 11.52 -32.63
CA ALA A 25 -1.17 12.56 -32.44
C ALA A 25 -2.05 12.30 -31.19
N ILE A 26 -2.49 11.07 -31.00
CA ILE A 26 -3.23 10.65 -29.78
C ILE A 26 -2.34 10.82 -28.54
N TYR A 27 -1.08 10.41 -28.60
CA TYR A 27 -0.15 10.54 -27.49
C TYR A 27 0.11 12.00 -27.13
N LEU A 28 0.32 12.85 -28.12
CA LEU A 28 0.44 14.31 -27.94
C LEU A 28 -0.84 14.88 -27.31
N PHE A 29 -2.00 14.50 -27.84
CA PHE A 29 -3.28 14.99 -27.33
C PHE A 29 -3.50 14.63 -25.86
N LEU A 30 -3.22 13.40 -25.48
CA LEU A 30 -3.34 12.96 -24.09
C LEU A 30 -2.43 13.76 -23.15
N TRP A 31 -1.15 13.95 -23.52
CA TRP A 31 -0.24 14.74 -22.70
C TRP A 31 -0.57 16.24 -22.69
N MET A 32 -1.08 16.78 -23.80
CA MET A 32 -1.54 18.17 -23.85
C MET A 32 -2.75 18.40 -22.91
N LEU A 33 -3.62 17.40 -22.82
CA LEU A 33 -4.75 17.43 -21.89
C LEU A 33 -4.29 17.35 -20.42
N LEU A 34 -3.32 16.49 -20.14
CA LEU A 34 -2.86 16.22 -18.78
C LEU A 34 -1.93 17.31 -18.22
N VAL A 35 -1.11 17.96 -19.03
CA VAL A 35 -0.09 18.92 -18.53
C VAL A 35 -0.52 20.38 -18.81
N PRO A 36 -0.56 20.89 -20.04
CA PRO A 36 -0.89 22.30 -20.26
C PRO A 36 -2.31 22.69 -19.81
N VAL A 37 -3.29 21.80 -20.01
CA VAL A 37 -4.68 22.06 -19.59
C VAL A 37 -4.80 22.06 -18.07
N GLN A 38 -4.10 21.13 -17.39
CA GLN A 38 -4.07 21.10 -15.92
C GLN A 38 -3.45 22.37 -15.34
N ILE A 39 -2.32 22.84 -15.89
CA ILE A 39 -1.70 24.12 -15.49
C ILE A 39 -2.69 25.29 -15.65
N SER A 40 -3.47 25.30 -16.72
CA SER A 40 -4.47 26.35 -16.97
C SER A 40 -5.64 26.27 -15.99
N ASN A 41 -6.12 25.07 -15.69
CA ASN A 41 -7.26 24.85 -14.79
C ASN A 41 -6.93 25.17 -13.34
N ASP A 42 -5.73 24.80 -12.87
CA ASP A 42 -5.26 25.01 -11.50
C ASP A 42 -4.60 26.39 -11.28
N ARG A 43 -4.76 27.32 -12.21
CA ARG A 43 -4.09 28.61 -12.22
C ARG A 43 -4.14 29.35 -10.88
N LEU A 44 -5.30 29.38 -10.21
CA LEU A 44 -5.46 30.11 -8.94
C LEU A 44 -4.67 29.46 -7.81
N ASN A 45 -4.70 28.15 -7.72
CA ASN A 45 -3.94 27.38 -6.72
C ASN A 45 -2.43 27.48 -6.96
N ILE A 46 -2.01 27.44 -8.23
CA ILE A 46 -0.59 27.57 -8.61
C ILE A 46 -0.06 28.96 -8.31
N LEU A 47 -0.85 30.01 -8.49
CA LEU A 47 -0.43 31.38 -8.19
C LEU A 47 -0.38 31.66 -6.68
N SER A 48 -1.23 31.00 -5.89
CA SER A 48 -1.18 31.10 -4.42
C SER A 48 -0.01 30.28 -3.83
N ASP A 49 0.29 29.13 -4.42
CA ASP A 49 1.39 28.25 -4.00
C ASP A 49 2.00 27.56 -5.23
N PRO A 50 3.09 28.13 -5.80
CA PRO A 50 3.80 27.58 -6.95
C PRO A 50 4.30 26.14 -6.75
N SER A 51 4.62 25.76 -5.51
CA SER A 51 5.15 24.42 -5.19
C SER A 51 4.10 23.32 -5.38
N ARG A 52 2.82 23.63 -5.17
CA ARG A 52 1.72 22.70 -5.50
C ARG A 52 1.68 22.38 -6.99
N GLY A 53 1.91 23.38 -7.82
CA GLY A 53 2.02 23.19 -9.27
C GLY A 53 3.20 22.29 -9.64
N GLU A 54 4.37 22.50 -9.02
CA GLU A 54 5.55 21.67 -9.21
C GLU A 54 5.28 20.21 -8.80
N TYR A 55 4.71 20.00 -7.63
CA TYR A 55 4.31 18.68 -7.12
C TYR A 55 3.35 17.96 -8.08
N ALA A 56 2.29 18.65 -8.52
CA ALA A 56 1.29 18.08 -9.42
C ALA A 56 1.91 17.65 -10.77
N ILE A 57 2.76 18.49 -11.36
CA ILE A 57 3.41 18.20 -12.65
C ILE A 57 4.43 17.07 -12.52
N LEU A 58 5.25 17.05 -11.49
CA LEU A 58 6.23 15.98 -11.28
C LEU A 58 5.55 14.67 -10.92
N SER A 59 4.52 14.68 -10.08
CA SER A 59 3.73 13.49 -9.75
C SER A 59 3.06 12.92 -11.00
N LEU A 60 2.49 13.77 -11.84
CA LEU A 60 1.93 13.37 -13.13
C LEU A 60 3.04 12.82 -14.06
N GLY A 61 4.25 13.39 -14.03
CA GLY A 61 5.41 12.89 -14.77
C GLY A 61 5.82 11.49 -14.34
N VAL A 62 5.80 11.19 -13.05
CA VAL A 62 6.15 9.87 -12.51
C VAL A 62 5.03 8.87 -12.80
N TYR A 63 3.84 9.07 -12.24
CA TYR A 63 2.76 8.08 -12.32
C TYR A 63 2.13 8.02 -13.72
N GLY A 64 1.87 9.17 -14.32
CA GLY A 64 1.38 9.26 -15.70
C GLY A 64 2.43 8.80 -16.70
N GLY A 65 3.72 9.10 -16.47
CA GLY A 65 4.84 8.60 -17.26
C GLY A 65 4.95 7.10 -17.27
N VAL A 66 4.81 6.43 -16.12
CA VAL A 66 4.78 4.96 -16.04
C VAL A 66 3.57 4.40 -16.77
N ALA A 67 2.37 4.90 -16.49
CA ALA A 67 1.13 4.37 -17.08
C ALA A 67 1.06 4.61 -18.59
N LEU A 68 1.11 5.87 -19.03
CA LEU A 68 1.03 6.22 -20.45
C LEU A 68 2.28 5.79 -21.23
N GLY A 69 3.47 5.87 -20.60
CA GLY A 69 4.73 5.43 -21.20
C GLY A 69 4.73 3.94 -21.50
N ALA A 70 4.26 3.09 -20.55
CA ALA A 70 4.17 1.65 -20.75
C ALA A 70 3.18 1.28 -21.86
N VAL A 71 1.98 1.88 -21.84
CA VAL A 71 0.95 1.63 -22.87
C VAL A 71 1.41 2.13 -24.25
N MET A 72 1.98 3.32 -24.30
CA MET A 72 2.43 3.89 -25.58
C MET A 72 3.66 3.16 -26.13
N ALA A 73 4.55 2.68 -25.27
CA ALA A 73 5.71 1.88 -25.66
C ALA A 73 5.31 0.58 -26.37
N ILE A 74 4.34 -0.15 -25.82
CA ILE A 74 3.86 -1.37 -26.48
C ILE A 74 3.12 -1.07 -27.79
N ALA A 75 2.29 -0.02 -27.83
CA ALA A 75 1.61 0.41 -29.03
C ALA A 75 2.60 0.82 -30.14
N ALA A 76 3.63 1.57 -29.77
CA ALA A 76 4.72 1.95 -30.68
C ALA A 76 5.51 0.72 -31.20
N ALA A 77 5.83 -0.23 -30.31
CA ALA A 77 6.49 -1.47 -30.68
C ALA A 77 5.62 -2.31 -31.62
N MET A 78 4.32 -2.44 -31.33
CA MET A 78 3.36 -3.14 -32.22
C MET A 78 3.31 -2.49 -33.60
N ALA A 79 3.27 -1.18 -33.67
CA ALA A 79 3.25 -0.44 -34.91
C ALA A 79 4.54 -0.64 -35.71
N VAL A 80 5.68 -0.36 -35.10
CA VAL A 80 7.00 -0.36 -35.75
C VAL A 80 7.44 -1.76 -36.15
N TRP A 81 7.21 -2.79 -35.31
CA TRP A 81 7.60 -4.17 -35.57
C TRP A 81 6.51 -4.99 -36.27
N SER A 82 5.36 -4.38 -36.67
CA SER A 82 4.25 -5.05 -37.33
C SER A 82 4.65 -5.91 -38.54
N PHE A 83 5.68 -5.49 -39.27
CA PHE A 83 6.20 -6.21 -40.43
C PHE A 83 6.74 -7.62 -40.11
N LEU A 84 7.15 -7.87 -38.84
CA LEU A 84 7.67 -9.18 -38.41
C LEU A 84 6.59 -10.25 -38.22
N TYR A 85 5.33 -9.86 -38.10
CA TYR A 85 4.21 -10.74 -37.73
C TYR A 85 3.38 -11.21 -38.93
N PHE A 86 3.49 -10.53 -40.06
CA PHE A 86 2.79 -10.89 -41.31
C PHE A 86 3.79 -11.40 -42.33
N SER A 87 3.60 -12.64 -42.82
CA SER A 87 4.52 -13.31 -43.73
C SER A 87 4.81 -12.48 -44.99
N ARG A 88 3.78 -11.85 -45.58
CA ARG A 88 3.95 -10.98 -46.76
C ARG A 88 4.87 -9.79 -46.50
N SER A 89 4.67 -9.11 -45.36
CA SER A 89 5.49 -7.95 -44.98
C SER A 89 6.92 -8.35 -44.60
N ALA A 90 7.06 -9.48 -43.91
CA ALA A 90 8.36 -10.01 -43.50
C ALA A 90 9.22 -10.37 -44.71
N HIS A 91 8.66 -11.04 -45.71
CA HIS A 91 9.35 -11.33 -46.96
C HIS A 91 9.66 -10.06 -47.78
N GLY A 92 8.72 -9.11 -47.86
CA GLY A 92 8.98 -7.82 -48.51
C GLY A 92 10.15 -7.05 -47.94
N VAL A 93 10.30 -7.02 -46.58
CA VAL A 93 11.42 -6.40 -45.93
C VAL A 93 12.73 -7.20 -46.13
N ALA A 94 12.65 -8.54 -46.16
CA ALA A 94 13.82 -9.40 -46.36
C ALA A 94 14.44 -9.29 -47.76
N VAL A 95 13.65 -8.91 -48.78
CA VAL A 95 14.12 -8.71 -50.18
C VAL A 95 14.80 -7.34 -50.34
N LEU A 96 14.59 -6.37 -49.43
CA LEU A 96 15.25 -5.07 -49.54
C LEU A 96 16.76 -5.21 -49.48
N PRO A 97 17.52 -4.47 -50.35
CA PRO A 97 18.99 -4.50 -50.38
C PRO A 97 19.58 -3.72 -49.21
N LEU A 98 19.12 -3.99 -48.01
CA LEU A 98 19.52 -3.31 -46.75
C LEU A 98 20.08 -4.34 -45.74
N ARG A 99 21.06 -3.90 -44.96
CA ARG A 99 21.55 -4.72 -43.85
C ARG A 99 20.48 -4.85 -42.80
N ARG A 100 20.39 -5.99 -42.13
CA ARG A 100 19.41 -6.22 -41.02
C ARG A 100 19.51 -5.19 -39.93
N GLU A 101 20.74 -4.79 -39.59
CA GLU A 101 20.98 -3.75 -38.56
C GLU A 101 20.41 -2.39 -38.99
N THR A 102 20.58 -2.00 -40.26
CA THR A 102 20.03 -0.73 -40.77
C THR A 102 18.50 -0.70 -40.72
N VAL A 103 17.84 -1.82 -41.04
CA VAL A 103 16.38 -1.92 -40.89
C VAL A 103 15.99 -1.82 -39.43
N TRP A 104 16.69 -2.55 -38.54
CA TRP A 104 16.42 -2.57 -37.11
C TRP A 104 16.59 -1.19 -36.47
N THR A 105 17.72 -0.51 -36.71
CA THR A 105 17.97 0.83 -36.12
C THR A 105 17.00 1.87 -36.67
N SER A 106 16.66 1.81 -37.96
CA SER A 106 15.70 2.75 -38.57
C SER A 106 14.29 2.54 -37.99
N ALA A 107 13.89 1.28 -37.77
CA ALA A 107 12.62 0.93 -37.14
C ALA A 107 12.60 1.38 -35.66
N LEU A 108 13.65 1.08 -34.88
CA LEU A 108 13.79 1.51 -33.48
C LEU A 108 13.59 3.02 -33.35
N LEU A 109 14.31 3.80 -34.18
CA LEU A 109 14.23 5.27 -34.15
C LEU A 109 12.83 5.76 -34.58
N GLY A 110 12.12 5.01 -35.43
CA GLY A 110 10.74 5.31 -35.84
C GLY A 110 9.73 5.31 -34.69
N GLY A 111 10.03 4.62 -33.58
CA GLY A 111 9.20 4.65 -32.37
C GLY A 111 9.76 5.55 -31.27
N LEU A 112 11.09 5.74 -31.20
CA LEU A 112 11.72 6.51 -30.16
C LEU A 112 11.64 8.04 -30.42
N VAL A 113 12.08 8.47 -31.59
CA VAL A 113 12.22 9.90 -31.94
C VAL A 113 10.88 10.65 -31.86
N PRO A 114 9.77 10.12 -32.42
CA PRO A 114 8.49 10.82 -32.34
C PRO A 114 7.97 10.96 -30.90
N ALA A 115 8.19 9.96 -30.04
CA ALA A 115 7.80 10.04 -28.64
C ALA A 115 8.57 11.13 -27.88
N LEU A 116 9.90 11.18 -28.06
CA LEU A 116 10.73 12.22 -27.48
C LEU A 116 10.33 13.62 -27.99
N ALA A 117 9.97 13.74 -29.27
CA ALA A 117 9.46 14.98 -29.85
C ALA A 117 8.13 15.41 -29.19
N VAL A 118 7.23 14.46 -28.90
CA VAL A 118 5.99 14.74 -28.15
C VAL A 118 6.30 15.26 -26.76
N HIS A 119 7.21 14.61 -26.00
CA HIS A 119 7.57 15.05 -24.67
C HIS A 119 8.14 16.49 -24.68
N LEU A 120 9.01 16.76 -25.64
CA LEU A 120 9.59 18.11 -25.77
C LEU A 120 8.50 19.16 -26.12
N LEU A 121 7.60 18.86 -27.04
CA LEU A 121 6.49 19.74 -27.42
C LEU A 121 5.56 20.03 -26.23
N VAL A 122 5.24 19.02 -25.44
CA VAL A 122 4.43 19.17 -24.23
C VAL A 122 5.15 20.01 -23.19
N ALA A 123 6.44 19.77 -22.95
CA ALA A 123 7.22 20.56 -22.01
C ALA A 123 7.30 22.04 -22.42
N LEU A 124 7.52 22.31 -23.70
CA LEU A 124 7.55 23.68 -24.22
C LEU A 124 6.18 24.35 -24.12
N SER A 125 5.10 23.63 -24.45
CA SER A 125 3.73 24.16 -24.33
C SER A 125 3.33 24.40 -22.86
N GLY A 126 3.69 23.48 -21.95
CA GLY A 126 3.45 23.66 -20.52
C GLY A 126 4.22 24.85 -19.96
N ALA A 127 5.49 25.04 -20.34
CA ALA A 127 6.28 26.19 -19.96
C ALA A 127 5.70 27.51 -20.51
N LEU A 128 5.19 27.49 -21.75
CA LEU A 128 4.51 28.65 -22.34
C LEU A 128 3.23 29.02 -21.59
N VAL A 129 2.36 28.03 -21.31
CA VAL A 129 1.12 28.25 -20.56
C VAL A 129 1.42 28.74 -19.15
N GLY A 130 2.40 28.14 -18.45
CA GLY A 130 2.84 28.62 -17.14
C GLY A 130 3.31 30.07 -17.18
N GLY A 131 4.15 30.42 -18.16
CA GLY A 131 4.60 31.80 -18.35
C GLY A 131 3.47 32.81 -18.62
N LEU A 132 2.45 32.41 -19.38
CA LEU A 132 1.27 33.25 -19.65
C LEU A 132 0.43 33.50 -18.41
N ILE A 133 0.38 32.60 -17.45
CA ILE A 133 -0.32 32.79 -16.18
C ILE A 133 0.53 33.44 -15.09
N GLY A 134 1.84 33.69 -15.36
CA GLY A 134 2.78 34.31 -14.42
C GLY A 134 3.59 33.30 -13.57
N TRP A 135 3.56 32.03 -13.88
CA TRP A 135 4.33 30.98 -13.19
C TRP A 135 5.59 30.58 -13.98
N SER A 136 6.75 30.77 -13.37
CA SER A 136 8.05 30.41 -13.99
C SER A 136 8.37 28.92 -13.83
N CYS A 137 7.71 28.05 -14.60
CA CYS A 137 7.80 26.58 -14.47
C CYS A 137 8.76 25.89 -15.46
N PHE A 138 9.59 26.64 -16.19
CA PHE A 138 10.49 26.04 -17.19
C PHE A 138 11.42 24.96 -16.63
N PRO A 139 12.08 25.12 -15.45
CA PRO A 139 12.91 24.07 -14.87
C PRO A 139 12.14 22.79 -14.58
N VAL A 140 10.94 22.91 -14.01
CA VAL A 140 10.06 21.78 -13.68
C VAL A 140 9.61 21.05 -14.96
N MET A 141 9.26 21.80 -16.01
CA MET A 141 8.91 21.21 -17.31
C MET A 141 10.06 20.47 -17.95
N LEU A 142 11.30 20.96 -17.80
CA LEU A 142 12.50 20.26 -18.28
C LEU A 142 12.75 18.98 -17.48
N GLN A 143 12.59 19.03 -16.17
CA GLN A 143 12.70 17.85 -15.29
C GLN A 143 11.62 16.81 -15.62
N TRP A 144 10.36 17.23 -15.77
CA TRP A 144 9.25 16.40 -16.24
C TRP A 144 9.59 15.71 -17.58
N CYS A 145 10.05 16.47 -18.57
CA CYS A 145 10.45 15.94 -19.88
C CYS A 145 11.54 14.87 -19.75
N GLY A 146 12.55 15.09 -18.91
CA GLY A 146 13.60 14.12 -18.63
C GLY A 146 13.07 12.83 -18.02
N VAL A 147 12.26 12.94 -16.97
CA VAL A 147 11.65 11.80 -16.27
C VAL A 147 10.80 10.96 -17.21
N VAL A 148 9.83 11.58 -17.90
CA VAL A 148 8.92 10.86 -18.82
C VAL A 148 9.67 10.23 -20.00
N SER A 149 10.71 10.92 -20.50
CA SER A 149 11.53 10.39 -21.61
C SER A 149 12.36 9.18 -21.22
N LEU A 150 12.95 9.16 -20.01
CA LEU A 150 13.71 8.01 -19.52
C LEU A 150 12.79 6.81 -19.20
N ILE A 151 11.63 7.06 -18.61
CA ILE A 151 10.60 6.03 -18.37
C ILE A 151 10.14 5.42 -19.70
N TYR A 152 9.75 6.26 -20.66
CA TYR A 152 9.35 5.79 -21.99
C TYR A 152 10.47 5.01 -22.70
N PHE A 153 11.71 5.50 -22.65
CA PHE A 153 12.85 4.83 -23.24
C PHE A 153 13.00 3.39 -22.77
N PHE A 154 12.92 3.18 -21.45
CA PHE A 154 13.01 1.83 -20.90
C PHE A 154 11.84 0.95 -21.36
N PHE A 155 10.60 1.40 -21.21
CA PHE A 155 9.44 0.62 -21.59
C PHE A 155 9.42 0.30 -23.10
N TYR A 156 9.86 1.23 -23.93
CA TYR A 156 9.97 1.01 -25.36
C TYR A 156 11.09 0.01 -25.69
N ALA A 157 12.23 0.10 -25.04
CA ALA A 157 13.32 -0.87 -25.19
C ALA A 157 12.85 -2.28 -24.79
N PHE A 158 12.12 -2.37 -23.69
CA PHE A 158 11.56 -3.62 -23.20
C PHE A 158 10.47 -4.19 -24.17
N ALA A 159 9.60 -3.33 -24.68
CA ALA A 159 8.61 -3.72 -25.69
C ALA A 159 9.28 -4.19 -27.01
N CYS A 160 10.36 -3.54 -27.45
CA CYS A 160 11.18 -3.97 -28.58
C CYS A 160 11.81 -5.34 -28.34
N PHE A 161 12.28 -5.61 -27.14
CA PHE A 161 12.79 -6.93 -26.76
C PHE A 161 11.69 -7.99 -26.81
N CYS A 162 10.52 -7.73 -26.20
CA CYS A 162 9.36 -8.62 -26.24
C CYS A 162 8.91 -8.89 -27.67
N ALA A 163 9.01 -7.90 -28.56
CA ALA A 163 8.66 -8.05 -29.98
C ALA A 163 9.50 -9.10 -30.70
N GLN A 164 10.71 -9.39 -30.22
CA GLN A 164 11.55 -10.44 -30.80
C GLN A 164 11.24 -11.84 -30.25
N LEU A 165 10.58 -11.94 -29.08
CA LEU A 165 10.25 -13.23 -28.44
C LEU A 165 9.06 -13.92 -29.09
N THR A 166 8.10 -13.13 -29.62
CA THR A 166 6.88 -13.65 -30.25
C THR A 166 6.85 -13.40 -31.75
N GLY A 167 6.11 -14.23 -32.45
CA GLY A 167 5.81 -14.07 -33.90
C GLY A 167 4.38 -13.59 -34.17
N SER A 168 3.60 -13.26 -33.12
CA SER A 168 2.20 -12.85 -33.25
C SER A 168 1.98 -11.45 -32.69
N LEU A 169 1.31 -10.60 -33.48
CA LEU A 169 0.98 -9.23 -33.06
C LEU A 169 0.04 -9.19 -31.84
N ILE A 170 -0.91 -10.15 -31.77
CA ILE A 170 -1.90 -10.25 -30.68
C ILE A 170 -1.24 -10.72 -29.37
N ILE A 171 -0.25 -11.59 -29.48
CA ILE A 171 0.45 -12.15 -28.31
C ILE A 171 1.47 -11.15 -27.71
N LEU A 172 1.96 -10.21 -28.52
CA LEU A 172 2.98 -9.25 -28.07
C LEU A 172 2.56 -8.44 -26.84
N PRO A 173 1.38 -7.78 -26.77
CA PRO A 173 0.98 -7.04 -25.58
C PRO A 173 0.80 -7.97 -24.37
N LEU A 174 0.36 -9.22 -24.57
CA LEU A 174 0.24 -10.20 -23.50
C LEU A 174 1.62 -10.56 -22.91
N VAL A 175 2.59 -10.88 -23.77
CA VAL A 175 3.98 -11.17 -23.33
C VAL A 175 4.60 -9.98 -22.63
N TYR A 176 4.40 -8.79 -23.15
CA TYR A 176 4.89 -7.55 -22.56
C TYR A 176 4.25 -7.31 -21.19
N GLY A 177 2.93 -7.41 -21.07
CA GLY A 177 2.21 -7.24 -19.81
C GLY A 177 2.64 -8.27 -18.76
N VAL A 178 2.65 -9.55 -19.13
CA VAL A 178 3.08 -10.63 -18.22
C VAL A 178 4.50 -10.38 -17.71
N LEU A 179 5.45 -10.08 -18.59
CA LEU A 179 6.85 -9.87 -18.18
C LEU A 179 7.05 -8.60 -17.33
N ASN A 180 6.20 -7.57 -17.48
CA ASN A 180 6.25 -6.38 -16.62
C ASN A 180 5.86 -6.66 -15.18
N PHE A 181 4.98 -7.63 -14.94
CA PHE A 181 4.44 -7.95 -13.61
C PHE A 181 4.84 -9.34 -13.11
N LEU A 182 5.61 -10.12 -13.87
CA LEU A 182 5.84 -11.53 -13.61
C LEU A 182 6.42 -11.79 -12.21
N ALA A 183 7.45 -11.06 -11.82
CA ALA A 183 8.13 -11.31 -10.56
C ALA A 183 7.26 -10.91 -9.37
N VAL A 184 6.71 -9.70 -9.37
CA VAL A 184 5.81 -9.21 -8.32
C VAL A 184 4.50 -9.98 -8.32
N GLY A 185 3.93 -10.27 -9.48
CA GLY A 185 2.69 -11.06 -9.57
C GLY A 185 2.86 -12.47 -9.04
N ALA A 186 3.98 -13.14 -9.36
CA ALA A 186 4.30 -14.44 -8.80
C ALA A 186 4.51 -14.38 -7.27
N GLU A 187 5.19 -13.34 -6.78
CA GLU A 187 5.37 -13.12 -5.35
C GLU A 187 4.02 -12.92 -4.64
N LEU A 188 3.19 -12.00 -5.12
CA LEU A 188 1.88 -11.71 -4.51
C LEU A 188 0.95 -12.93 -4.52
N LEU A 189 0.85 -13.64 -5.64
CA LEU A 189 0.02 -14.85 -5.72
C LEU A 189 0.54 -15.95 -4.78
N THR A 190 1.85 -16.15 -4.74
CA THR A 190 2.45 -17.16 -3.88
C THR A 190 2.28 -16.79 -2.41
N ARG A 191 2.57 -15.55 -2.01
CA ARG A 191 2.39 -15.08 -0.63
C ARG A 191 0.94 -15.10 -0.20
N GLY A 192 0.04 -14.58 -1.04
CA GLY A 192 -1.40 -14.58 -0.74
C GLY A 192 -1.96 -15.98 -0.51
N LEU A 193 -1.44 -17.00 -1.23
CA LEU A 193 -1.78 -18.38 -0.95
C LEU A 193 -1.07 -18.93 0.30
N LEU A 194 0.23 -18.68 0.45
CA LEU A 194 1.02 -19.21 1.57
C LEU A 194 0.56 -18.67 2.92
N SER A 195 0.16 -17.38 2.99
CA SER A 195 -0.33 -16.77 4.23
C SER A 195 -1.56 -17.46 4.82
N GLN A 196 -2.29 -18.24 4.01
CA GLN A 196 -3.44 -19.03 4.47
C GLN A 196 -3.05 -20.36 5.11
N PHE A 197 -1.85 -20.85 4.83
CA PHE A 197 -1.40 -22.18 5.27
C PHE A 197 -0.23 -22.13 6.26
N VAL A 198 0.58 -21.08 6.15
CA VAL A 198 1.81 -20.91 6.93
C VAL A 198 1.55 -19.87 8.02
N TYR A 199 1.57 -20.32 9.27
CA TYR A 199 1.38 -19.44 10.41
C TYR A 199 2.51 -18.40 10.50
N GLY A 200 2.17 -17.15 10.71
CA GLY A 200 3.13 -16.05 10.74
C GLY A 200 3.65 -15.59 9.36
N MET A 201 3.04 -16.04 8.25
CA MET A 201 3.41 -15.56 6.91
C MET A 201 2.65 -14.26 6.58
N PRO A 202 3.35 -13.14 6.29
CA PRO A 202 2.67 -11.90 5.94
C PRO A 202 1.91 -12.03 4.61
N ALA A 203 0.62 -11.64 4.62
CA ALA A 203 -0.25 -11.73 3.45
C ALA A 203 0.04 -10.63 2.43
N LEU A 204 0.30 -9.42 2.90
CA LEU A 204 0.53 -8.23 2.10
C LEU A 204 1.96 -7.71 2.32
N GLY A 205 2.43 -6.98 1.32
CA GLY A 205 3.75 -6.37 1.37
C GLY A 205 4.73 -7.01 0.37
N LEU A 206 5.36 -6.15 -0.42
CA LEU A 206 6.45 -6.54 -1.32
C LEU A 206 7.75 -6.54 -0.50
N SER A 207 8.08 -7.67 0.13
CA SER A 207 9.26 -7.75 1.00
C SER A 207 10.56 -7.83 0.23
N ASN A 208 10.55 -8.36 -0.99
CA ASN A 208 11.76 -8.58 -1.75
C ASN A 208 12.05 -7.43 -2.72
N VAL A 209 13.01 -6.59 -2.34
CA VAL A 209 13.47 -5.45 -3.17
C VAL A 209 13.92 -5.93 -4.57
N ALA A 210 14.59 -7.08 -4.67
CA ALA A 210 15.06 -7.61 -5.94
C ALA A 210 13.90 -7.97 -6.89
N LEU A 211 12.81 -8.55 -6.38
CA LEU A 211 11.63 -8.88 -7.18
C LEU A 211 10.89 -7.64 -7.67
N ARG A 212 10.87 -6.56 -6.85
CA ARG A 212 10.36 -5.25 -7.29
C ARG A 212 11.13 -4.72 -8.48
N TRP A 213 12.47 -4.78 -8.45
CA TRP A 213 13.30 -4.35 -9.56
C TRP A 213 13.13 -5.21 -10.82
N LEU A 214 12.80 -6.50 -10.69
CA LEU A 214 12.50 -7.38 -11.82
C LEU A 214 11.11 -7.16 -12.43
N SER A 215 10.24 -6.38 -11.78
CA SER A 215 8.93 -5.97 -12.29
C SER A 215 8.93 -4.46 -12.53
N PRO A 216 9.23 -3.99 -13.76
CA PRO A 216 9.55 -2.59 -14.02
C PRO A 216 8.49 -1.59 -13.58
N VAL A 217 7.20 -1.90 -13.77
CA VAL A 217 6.12 -1.02 -13.32
C VAL A 217 6.15 -0.87 -11.79
N ALA A 218 6.26 -1.99 -11.05
CA ALA A 218 6.34 -1.98 -9.60
C ALA A 218 7.64 -1.30 -9.12
N GLY A 219 8.76 -1.53 -9.79
CA GLY A 219 10.04 -0.92 -9.49
C GLY A 219 10.01 0.61 -9.60
N TYR A 220 9.44 1.14 -10.66
CA TYR A 220 9.27 2.59 -10.79
C TYR A 220 8.33 3.17 -9.73
N VAL A 221 7.13 2.60 -9.57
CA VAL A 221 6.11 3.11 -8.64
C VAL A 221 6.56 3.04 -7.19
N SER A 222 7.34 2.01 -6.81
CA SER A 222 7.83 1.87 -5.44
C SER A 222 9.06 2.73 -5.12
N THR A 223 9.83 3.13 -6.12
CA THR A 223 11.11 3.83 -5.91
C THR A 223 11.01 5.33 -6.19
N LEU A 224 10.30 5.71 -7.27
CA LEU A 224 10.13 7.11 -7.61
C LEU A 224 9.03 7.72 -6.75
N ARG A 225 9.36 8.75 -5.99
CA ARG A 225 8.41 9.51 -5.16
C ARG A 225 8.63 10.99 -5.38
N VAL A 226 7.52 11.71 -5.48
CA VAL A 226 7.52 13.17 -5.43
C VAL A 226 7.02 13.52 -4.05
N ASP A 227 7.77 14.28 -3.31
CA ASP A 227 7.44 14.72 -1.97
C ASP A 227 7.24 16.23 -1.94
N TYR A 228 6.23 16.66 -1.19
CA TYR A 228 5.90 18.06 -1.02
C TYR A 228 6.06 18.43 0.46
N GLY A 229 7.11 19.19 0.76
CA GLY A 229 7.35 19.72 2.10
C GLY A 229 6.36 20.86 2.39
N TYR A 230 5.39 20.60 3.27
CA TYR A 230 4.38 21.60 3.64
C TYR A 230 4.97 22.84 4.30
N LEU A 231 6.11 22.71 4.97
CA LEU A 231 6.73 23.79 5.73
C LEU A 231 7.68 24.64 4.90
N ASP A 232 8.54 23.99 4.14
CA ASP A 232 9.53 24.66 3.31
C ASP A 232 9.01 24.93 1.88
N GLN A 233 7.79 24.47 1.59
CA GLN A 233 7.14 24.55 0.28
C GLN A 233 8.06 24.07 -0.86
N LYS A 234 8.91 23.09 -0.56
CA LYS A 234 9.86 22.54 -1.51
C LYS A 234 9.41 21.20 -2.04
N VAL A 235 9.48 21.05 -3.36
CA VAL A 235 9.18 19.77 -4.02
C VAL A 235 10.48 19.03 -4.30
N THR A 236 10.55 17.79 -3.86
CA THR A 236 11.73 16.93 -4.05
C THR A 236 11.33 15.64 -4.74
N LEU A 237 12.08 15.29 -5.79
CA LEU A 237 11.93 14.03 -6.50
C LEU A 237 12.96 13.02 -5.97
N TYR A 238 12.49 12.03 -5.24
CA TYR A 238 13.31 10.93 -4.71
C TYR A 238 13.39 9.75 -5.67
N GLY A 239 14.43 8.94 -5.51
CA GLY A 239 14.59 7.69 -6.25
C GLY A 239 15.00 7.85 -7.73
N THR A 240 15.50 9.02 -8.13
CA THR A 240 15.94 9.30 -9.52
C THR A 240 16.99 8.32 -10.04
N GLN A 241 17.70 7.63 -9.16
CA GLN A 241 18.66 6.57 -9.51
C GLN A 241 17.98 5.44 -10.29
N ALA A 242 16.69 5.15 -10.01
CA ALA A 242 15.92 4.15 -10.73
C ALA A 242 15.81 4.45 -12.22
N LEU A 243 15.67 5.72 -12.60
CA LEU A 243 15.62 6.15 -14.00
C LEU A 243 16.87 5.72 -14.76
N TRP A 244 18.03 5.90 -14.16
CA TRP A 244 19.33 5.57 -14.76
C TRP A 244 19.58 4.06 -14.79
N TYR A 245 19.23 3.33 -13.73
CA TYR A 245 19.35 1.87 -13.71
C TYR A 245 18.47 1.22 -14.77
N TYR A 246 17.21 1.64 -14.87
CA TYR A 246 16.35 1.14 -15.93
C TYR A 246 16.75 1.61 -17.32
N ALA A 247 17.28 2.81 -17.48
CA ALA A 247 17.84 3.25 -18.77
C ALA A 247 19.02 2.35 -19.21
N ALA A 248 19.92 2.02 -18.28
CA ALA A 248 21.01 1.09 -18.54
C ALA A 248 20.49 -0.32 -18.87
N ALA A 249 19.51 -0.83 -18.11
CA ALA A 249 18.83 -2.10 -18.42
C ALA A 249 18.15 -2.07 -19.79
N GLY A 250 17.53 -0.94 -20.17
CA GLY A 250 16.95 -0.72 -21.49
C GLY A 250 17.97 -0.86 -22.62
N LEU A 251 19.18 -0.31 -22.44
CA LEU A 251 20.27 -0.48 -23.42
C LEU A 251 20.68 -1.96 -23.56
N VAL A 252 20.78 -2.70 -22.47
CA VAL A 252 21.07 -4.14 -22.49
C VAL A 252 19.96 -4.92 -23.21
N LEU A 253 18.71 -4.58 -22.94
CA LEU A 253 17.55 -5.19 -23.62
C LEU A 253 17.54 -4.89 -25.13
N LEU A 254 17.89 -3.67 -25.54
CA LEU A 254 18.02 -3.33 -26.98
C LEU A 254 19.16 -4.11 -27.65
N ALA A 255 20.29 -4.28 -26.96
CA ALA A 255 21.38 -5.12 -27.47
C ALA A 255 20.92 -6.57 -27.62
N GLY A 256 20.22 -7.12 -26.62
CA GLY A 256 19.60 -8.43 -26.68
C GLY A 256 18.58 -8.56 -27.82
N ALA A 257 17.70 -7.56 -27.98
CA ALA A 257 16.71 -7.51 -29.05
C ALA A 257 17.37 -7.51 -30.44
N LEU A 258 18.47 -6.77 -30.62
CA LEU A 258 19.24 -6.79 -31.86
C LEU A 258 19.86 -8.16 -32.13
N LEU A 259 20.44 -8.82 -31.13
CA LEU A 259 21.00 -10.17 -31.26
C LEU A 259 19.93 -11.19 -31.62
N LEU A 260 18.75 -11.13 -31.00
CA LEU A 260 17.61 -11.97 -31.31
C LEU A 260 17.10 -11.72 -32.73
N TYR A 261 16.98 -10.44 -33.14
CA TYR A 261 16.57 -10.05 -34.50
C TYR A 261 17.52 -10.60 -35.57
N ARG A 262 18.83 -10.55 -35.33
CA ARG A 262 19.84 -11.13 -36.26
C ARG A 262 19.67 -12.63 -36.44
N ARG A 263 19.32 -13.36 -35.36
CA ARG A 263 19.16 -14.83 -35.36
C ARG A 263 17.74 -15.28 -35.69
N ARG A 264 16.78 -14.36 -35.74
CA ARG A 264 15.38 -14.67 -35.99
C ARG A 264 15.16 -15.21 -37.43
N ARG A 265 14.44 -16.30 -37.52
CA ARG A 265 13.98 -16.85 -38.81
C ARG A 265 12.66 -16.16 -39.19
N MET A 266 12.54 -15.71 -40.44
CA MET A 266 11.34 -15.04 -40.96
C MET A 266 10.12 -15.95 -40.99
N GLU A 267 10.33 -17.26 -41.04
CA GLU A 267 9.30 -18.32 -40.99
C GLU A 267 8.56 -18.37 -39.64
N SER A 268 9.10 -17.76 -38.60
CA SER A 268 8.45 -17.68 -37.25
C SER A 268 7.30 -16.69 -37.21
N ALA A 269 6.96 -16.01 -38.31
CA ALA A 269 5.79 -15.15 -38.38
C ALA A 269 4.50 -15.93 -38.10
N GLY A 270 3.71 -15.44 -37.12
CA GLY A 270 2.51 -16.11 -36.62
C GLY A 270 2.72 -17.11 -35.48
N ASP A 271 3.97 -17.42 -35.07
CA ASP A 271 4.22 -18.29 -33.92
C ASP A 271 4.01 -17.56 -32.58
N VAL A 272 3.40 -18.22 -31.58
CA VAL A 272 3.24 -17.68 -30.24
C VAL A 272 4.61 -17.42 -29.60
N VAL A 273 5.53 -18.40 -29.72
CA VAL A 273 6.91 -18.30 -29.25
C VAL A 273 7.84 -18.47 -30.44
N ALA A 274 8.48 -17.39 -30.86
CA ALA A 274 9.37 -17.35 -32.01
C ALA A 274 10.69 -18.11 -31.80
N ILE A 275 11.11 -18.27 -30.54
CA ILE A 275 12.40 -18.85 -30.15
C ILE A 275 12.18 -20.24 -29.58
N ARG A 276 12.79 -21.27 -30.22
CA ARG A 276 12.57 -22.69 -29.86
C ARG A 276 12.97 -22.99 -28.39
N VAL A 277 14.05 -22.40 -27.89
CA VAL A 277 14.56 -22.62 -26.53
C VAL A 277 13.58 -22.13 -25.45
N LEU A 278 12.74 -21.15 -25.76
CA LEU A 278 11.75 -20.60 -24.82
C LEU A 278 10.44 -21.43 -24.75
N LYS A 279 10.20 -22.35 -25.70
CA LYS A 279 8.96 -23.15 -25.71
C LYS A 279 8.76 -23.99 -24.42
N PRO A 280 9.75 -24.66 -23.85
CA PRO A 280 9.60 -25.34 -22.56
C PRO A 280 9.29 -24.37 -21.42
N VAL A 281 10.03 -23.27 -21.33
CA VAL A 281 9.81 -22.22 -20.30
C VAL A 281 8.38 -21.70 -20.34
N PHE A 282 7.88 -21.40 -21.53
CA PHE A 282 6.51 -20.93 -21.74
C PHE A 282 5.48 -21.93 -21.20
N ARG A 283 5.67 -23.28 -21.41
CA ARG A 283 4.76 -24.29 -20.87
C ARG A 283 4.72 -24.28 -19.36
N TRP A 284 5.89 -24.26 -18.71
CA TRP A 284 5.99 -24.23 -17.25
C TRP A 284 5.38 -22.95 -16.66
N CYS A 285 5.69 -21.79 -17.22
CA CYS A 285 5.12 -20.53 -16.77
C CYS A 285 3.59 -20.50 -16.90
N MET A 286 3.05 -20.99 -18.03
CA MET A 286 1.60 -21.07 -18.25
C MET A 286 0.92 -22.04 -17.27
N ALA A 287 1.51 -23.19 -17.02
CA ALA A 287 0.94 -24.19 -16.12
C ALA A 287 0.97 -23.71 -14.66
N LEU A 288 2.12 -23.22 -14.18
CA LEU A 288 2.27 -22.72 -12.81
C LEU A 288 1.45 -21.44 -12.59
N GLY A 289 1.48 -20.50 -13.55
CA GLY A 289 0.72 -19.26 -13.44
C GLY A 289 -0.79 -19.50 -13.47
N ALA A 290 -1.29 -20.40 -14.32
CA ALA A 290 -2.71 -20.75 -14.34
C ALA A 290 -3.14 -21.52 -13.08
N GLY A 291 -2.25 -22.37 -12.52
CA GLY A 291 -2.49 -23.06 -11.26
C GLY A 291 -2.62 -22.08 -10.10
N LEU A 292 -1.63 -21.20 -9.92
CA LEU A 292 -1.64 -20.15 -8.89
C LEU A 292 -2.85 -19.24 -9.03
N LEU A 293 -3.14 -18.79 -10.25
CA LEU A 293 -4.25 -17.89 -10.51
C LEU A 293 -5.60 -18.53 -10.15
N LEU A 294 -5.83 -19.78 -10.62
CA LEU A 294 -7.10 -20.46 -10.36
C LEU A 294 -7.26 -20.81 -8.88
N GLY A 295 -6.18 -21.19 -8.21
CA GLY A 295 -6.16 -21.39 -6.76
C GLY A 295 -6.52 -20.11 -6.00
N SER A 296 -5.90 -18.97 -6.35
CA SER A 296 -6.17 -17.68 -5.72
C SER A 296 -7.59 -17.18 -5.98
N VAL A 297 -8.09 -17.33 -7.20
CA VAL A 297 -9.49 -16.95 -7.55
C VAL A 297 -10.47 -17.78 -6.74
N PHE A 298 -10.24 -19.08 -6.64
CA PHE A 298 -11.13 -19.96 -5.88
C PHE A 298 -11.10 -19.65 -4.38
N TYR A 299 -9.92 -19.36 -3.83
CA TYR A 299 -9.79 -18.90 -2.45
C TYR A 299 -10.59 -17.61 -2.21
N PHE A 300 -10.48 -16.62 -3.11
CA PHE A 300 -11.23 -15.37 -3.03
C PHE A 300 -12.76 -15.63 -3.02
N PHE A 301 -13.24 -16.56 -3.85
CA PHE A 301 -14.65 -16.96 -3.85
C PHE A 301 -15.07 -17.60 -2.53
N LEU A 302 -14.25 -18.46 -1.93
CA LEU A 302 -14.56 -19.08 -0.64
C LEU A 302 -14.67 -18.02 0.46
N MET A 303 -13.76 -17.05 0.49
CA MET A 303 -13.79 -15.94 1.47
C MET A 303 -15.01 -15.02 1.24
N ALA A 304 -15.34 -14.70 -0.01
CA ALA A 304 -16.49 -13.88 -0.34
C ALA A 304 -17.83 -14.53 0.05
N TRP A 305 -17.90 -15.86 0.11
CA TRP A 305 -19.10 -16.61 0.53
C TRP A 305 -19.19 -16.78 2.04
N ASN A 306 -18.36 -16.10 2.82
CA ASN A 306 -18.32 -16.13 4.28
C ASN A 306 -18.12 -17.54 4.88
N SER A 307 -17.47 -18.42 4.15
CA SER A 307 -17.11 -19.75 4.61
C SER A 307 -15.65 -19.71 5.03
N GLN A 308 -15.38 -19.74 6.33
CA GLN A 308 -14.02 -20.01 6.86
C GLN A 308 -13.92 -21.53 7.07
N PRO A 309 -13.47 -22.30 6.08
CA PRO A 309 -13.34 -23.74 6.25
C PRO A 309 -12.18 -24.02 7.19
N GLU A 310 -12.31 -25.13 7.92
CA GLU A 310 -11.22 -25.69 8.70
C GLU A 310 -9.93 -25.81 7.83
N ARG A 311 -8.76 -25.59 8.43
CA ARG A 311 -7.47 -25.53 7.72
C ARG A 311 -7.25 -26.68 6.74
N ASP A 312 -7.60 -27.90 7.12
CA ASP A 312 -7.39 -29.07 6.26
C ASP A 312 -8.37 -29.09 5.08
N ALA A 313 -9.60 -28.68 5.28
CA ALA A 313 -10.58 -28.50 4.22
C ALA A 313 -10.19 -27.36 3.28
N LEU A 314 -9.60 -26.30 3.81
CA LEU A 314 -9.08 -25.17 3.03
C LEU A 314 -7.94 -25.59 2.09
N VAL A 315 -6.97 -26.40 2.60
CA VAL A 315 -5.86 -26.93 1.79
C VAL A 315 -6.40 -27.72 0.59
N VAL A 316 -7.33 -28.64 0.82
CA VAL A 316 -7.92 -29.46 -0.26
C VAL A 316 -8.71 -28.60 -1.24
N SER A 317 -9.48 -27.65 -0.73
CA SER A 317 -10.32 -26.74 -1.55
C SER A 317 -9.52 -25.86 -2.49
N ILE A 318 -8.30 -25.47 -2.11
CA ILE A 318 -7.41 -24.66 -2.97
C ILE A 318 -6.54 -25.56 -3.87
N LEU A 319 -6.07 -26.69 -3.37
CA LEU A 319 -5.21 -27.61 -4.13
C LEU A 319 -5.88 -28.12 -5.39
N ILE A 320 -7.17 -28.50 -5.30
CA ILE A 320 -7.91 -29.04 -6.46
C ILE A 320 -7.98 -28.00 -7.60
N PRO A 321 -8.43 -26.74 -7.38
CA PRO A 321 -8.38 -25.71 -8.42
C PRO A 321 -6.98 -25.41 -8.94
N MET A 322 -5.96 -25.42 -8.08
CA MET A 322 -4.56 -25.25 -8.51
C MET A 322 -4.11 -26.34 -9.47
N LEU A 323 -4.39 -27.61 -9.17
CA LEU A 323 -4.06 -28.74 -10.05
C LEU A 323 -4.85 -28.66 -11.37
N LEU A 324 -6.13 -28.33 -11.30
CA LEU A 324 -6.96 -28.14 -12.48
C LEU A 324 -6.43 -26.99 -13.36
N GLY A 325 -6.10 -25.85 -12.75
CA GLY A 325 -5.49 -24.72 -13.43
C GLY A 325 -4.17 -25.04 -14.09
N ALA A 326 -3.31 -25.81 -13.40
CA ALA A 326 -2.03 -26.26 -13.92
C ALA A 326 -2.20 -27.16 -15.15
N VAL A 327 -3.13 -28.12 -15.10
CA VAL A 327 -3.47 -28.98 -16.24
C VAL A 327 -3.99 -28.16 -17.41
N LEU A 328 -4.96 -27.28 -17.17
CA LEU A 328 -5.52 -26.40 -18.20
C LEU A 328 -4.44 -25.50 -18.83
N GLY A 329 -3.60 -24.87 -18.00
CA GLY A 329 -2.47 -24.04 -18.45
C GLY A 329 -1.46 -24.80 -19.29
N TRP A 330 -1.12 -26.04 -18.88
CA TRP A 330 -0.20 -26.89 -19.63
C TRP A 330 -0.75 -27.24 -21.02
N PHE A 331 -2.00 -27.69 -21.11
CA PHE A 331 -2.63 -28.03 -22.38
C PHE A 331 -2.86 -26.79 -23.25
N ALA A 332 -3.25 -25.67 -22.66
CA ALA A 332 -3.36 -24.40 -23.38
C ALA A 332 -2.03 -23.98 -24.00
N ALA A 333 -0.94 -24.09 -23.25
CA ALA A 333 0.41 -23.81 -23.77
C ALA A 333 0.80 -24.72 -24.93
N GLU A 334 0.52 -26.02 -24.84
CA GLU A 334 0.76 -26.98 -25.95
C GLU A 334 -0.08 -26.67 -27.16
N MET A 335 -1.38 -26.33 -26.99
CA MET A 335 -2.26 -25.93 -28.09
C MET A 335 -1.73 -24.68 -28.80
N LEU A 336 -1.31 -23.70 -28.05
CA LEU A 336 -0.74 -22.46 -28.60
C LEU A 336 0.60 -22.68 -29.31
N ILE A 337 1.47 -23.53 -28.78
CA ILE A 337 2.77 -23.84 -29.38
C ILE A 337 2.59 -24.66 -30.69
N ARG A 338 1.69 -25.64 -30.69
CA ARG A 338 1.45 -26.53 -31.83
C ARG A 338 0.42 -25.97 -32.81
N LYS A 339 -0.29 -24.91 -32.47
CA LYS A 339 -1.38 -24.32 -33.23
C LYS A 339 -2.46 -25.37 -33.64
N SER A 340 -2.70 -26.31 -32.72
CA SER A 340 -3.62 -27.43 -32.94
C SER A 340 -4.25 -27.87 -31.64
N PHE A 341 -5.50 -28.30 -31.69
CA PHE A 341 -6.19 -28.92 -30.56
C PHE A 341 -5.80 -30.39 -30.35
N ARG A 342 -5.05 -31.00 -31.30
CA ARG A 342 -4.57 -32.40 -31.17
C ARG A 342 -3.32 -32.49 -30.33
N VAL A 343 -3.45 -32.20 -29.04
CA VAL A 343 -2.33 -32.15 -28.06
C VAL A 343 -2.41 -33.26 -27.00
N PHE A 344 -3.50 -34.01 -26.95
CA PHE A 344 -3.76 -35.05 -25.96
C PHE A 344 -2.97 -36.33 -26.24
N THR A 345 -1.66 -36.27 -26.11
CA THR A 345 -0.74 -37.41 -26.29
C THR A 345 -0.20 -37.86 -24.96
N GLY A 346 0.21 -39.13 -24.81
CA GLY A 346 0.79 -39.66 -23.57
C GLY A 346 1.97 -38.82 -23.01
N ARG A 347 2.80 -38.27 -23.91
CA ARG A 347 3.92 -37.41 -23.55
C ARG A 347 3.45 -36.06 -22.97
N THR A 348 2.36 -35.52 -23.49
CA THR A 348 1.80 -34.26 -22.96
C THR A 348 1.15 -34.47 -21.59
N TRP A 349 0.43 -35.61 -21.43
CA TRP A 349 -0.13 -36.00 -20.14
C TRP A 349 0.96 -36.25 -19.08
N ALA A 350 2.08 -36.90 -19.45
CA ALA A 350 3.21 -37.09 -18.56
C ALA A 350 3.80 -35.74 -18.08
N GLY A 351 3.87 -34.74 -18.97
CA GLY A 351 4.31 -33.41 -18.59
C GLY A 351 3.35 -32.70 -17.64
N ALA A 352 2.04 -32.75 -17.90
CA ALA A 352 1.02 -32.21 -17.00
C ALA A 352 1.07 -32.91 -15.61
N GLY A 353 1.19 -34.26 -15.61
CA GLY A 353 1.33 -35.02 -14.38
C GLY A 353 2.57 -34.64 -13.55
N LEU A 354 3.70 -34.34 -14.21
CA LEU A 354 4.91 -33.87 -13.53
C LEU A 354 4.68 -32.50 -12.86
N VAL A 355 4.02 -31.57 -13.53
CA VAL A 355 3.68 -30.26 -12.93
C VAL A 355 2.77 -30.46 -11.72
N CYS A 356 1.72 -31.27 -11.85
CA CYS A 356 0.82 -31.57 -10.74
C CYS A 356 1.55 -32.24 -9.56
N ALA A 357 2.46 -33.17 -9.83
CA ALA A 357 3.26 -33.82 -8.80
C ALA A 357 4.16 -32.83 -8.06
N LEU A 358 4.75 -31.86 -8.76
CA LEU A 358 5.57 -30.80 -8.14
C LEU A 358 4.73 -29.84 -7.31
N ILE A 359 3.55 -29.42 -7.78
CA ILE A 359 2.62 -28.60 -6.99
C ILE A 359 2.19 -29.36 -5.73
N LEU A 360 1.81 -30.62 -5.85
CA LEU A 360 1.43 -31.45 -4.71
C LEU A 360 2.58 -31.62 -3.71
N ALA A 361 3.80 -31.91 -4.18
CA ALA A 361 4.97 -32.01 -3.34
C ALA A 361 5.29 -30.68 -2.62
N ALA A 362 5.17 -29.55 -3.31
CA ALA A 362 5.37 -28.24 -2.72
C ALA A 362 4.32 -27.95 -1.62
N MET A 363 3.03 -28.22 -1.90
CA MET A 363 1.96 -28.02 -0.93
C MET A 363 2.09 -28.94 0.31
N LEU A 364 2.49 -30.19 0.11
CA LEU A 364 2.79 -31.10 1.23
C LEU A 364 4.01 -30.63 2.03
N GLY A 365 5.05 -30.14 1.35
CA GLY A 365 6.22 -29.55 2.00
C GLY A 365 5.88 -28.36 2.89
N ILE A 366 4.98 -27.51 2.40
CA ILE A 366 4.46 -26.33 3.14
C ILE A 366 3.57 -26.79 4.30
N ARG A 367 2.64 -27.71 4.06
CA ARG A 367 1.69 -28.21 5.06
C ARG A 367 2.38 -28.81 6.29
N TYR A 368 3.48 -29.51 6.07
CA TYR A 368 4.28 -30.17 7.13
C TYR A 368 5.47 -29.33 7.60
N ASP A 369 5.57 -28.07 7.16
CA ASP A 369 6.71 -27.18 7.46
C ASP A 369 8.09 -27.88 7.29
N LEU A 370 8.27 -28.62 6.18
CA LEU A 370 9.51 -29.35 5.91
C LEU A 370 10.74 -28.42 5.82
N PHE A 371 10.52 -27.13 5.56
CA PHE A 371 11.57 -26.12 5.46
C PHE A 371 11.80 -25.37 6.77
N GLY A 372 11.04 -25.68 7.84
CA GLY A 372 11.13 -25.03 9.15
C GLY A 372 10.85 -23.53 9.10
N TYR A 373 10.02 -23.07 8.15
CA TYR A 373 9.74 -21.65 7.99
C TYR A 373 8.92 -21.10 9.15
N GLU A 374 7.87 -21.81 9.58
CA GLU A 374 7.00 -21.38 10.68
C GLU A 374 7.77 -21.26 12.00
N ARG A 375 8.71 -22.19 12.27
CA ARG A 375 9.47 -22.27 13.51
C ARG A 375 10.74 -21.42 13.53
N ARG A 376 11.01 -20.67 12.46
CA ARG A 376 12.26 -19.93 12.34
C ARG A 376 12.20 -18.63 13.14
N ILE A 377 12.92 -18.61 14.26
CA ILE A 377 13.21 -17.42 15.05
C ILE A 377 14.70 -17.08 14.87
N PRO A 378 15.07 -15.84 14.48
CA PRO A 378 16.49 -15.49 14.30
C PRO A 378 17.21 -15.50 15.66
N ALA A 379 18.51 -15.81 15.65
CA ALA A 379 19.32 -15.72 16.87
C ALA A 379 19.52 -14.25 17.25
N ALA A 380 19.51 -13.92 18.55
CA ALA A 380 19.61 -12.52 19.00
C ALA A 380 20.86 -11.80 18.46
N GLN A 381 21.98 -12.50 18.39
CA GLN A 381 23.24 -12.00 17.83
C GLN A 381 23.19 -11.59 16.35
N ASP A 382 22.23 -12.15 15.59
CA ASP A 382 22.08 -11.89 14.16
C ASP A 382 21.07 -10.73 13.90
N VAL A 383 20.38 -10.26 14.95
CA VAL A 383 19.36 -9.20 14.88
C VAL A 383 20.00 -7.86 15.22
N GLU A 384 19.69 -6.83 14.43
CA GLU A 384 20.11 -5.46 14.69
C GLU A 384 19.03 -4.71 15.47
N ASN A 385 17.79 -4.80 15.00
CA ASN A 385 16.61 -4.25 15.67
C ASN A 385 15.35 -5.05 15.31
N VAL A 386 14.27 -4.84 16.03
CA VAL A 386 12.96 -5.42 15.72
C VAL A 386 11.90 -4.32 15.77
N LEU A 387 11.15 -4.19 14.66
CA LEU A 387 9.97 -3.34 14.60
C LEU A 387 8.73 -4.18 14.89
N ILE A 388 8.01 -3.83 15.94
CA ILE A 388 6.71 -4.42 16.26
C ILE A 388 5.63 -3.45 15.81
N SER A 389 4.64 -3.94 15.05
CA SER A 389 3.47 -3.17 14.67
C SER A 389 2.23 -3.85 15.25
N SER A 390 1.76 -3.35 16.40
CA SER A 390 0.57 -3.85 17.11
C SER A 390 0.18 -2.92 18.27
N PRO A 391 -0.83 -2.15 18.23
CA PRO A 391 -1.39 -1.39 17.08
C PRO A 391 -0.45 -0.26 16.61
N TYR A 392 0.56 0.08 17.42
CA TYR A 392 1.55 1.13 17.14
C TYR A 392 2.86 0.53 16.64
N HIS A 393 3.64 1.35 15.96
CA HIS A 393 4.99 0.98 15.55
C HIS A 393 5.96 1.19 16.71
N THR A 394 6.60 0.14 17.17
CA THR A 394 7.54 0.14 18.29
C THR A 394 8.86 -0.48 17.85
N LEU A 395 9.94 0.27 17.89
CA LEU A 395 11.28 -0.18 17.55
C LEU A 395 12.03 -0.58 18.81
N LEU A 396 12.56 -1.80 18.85
CA LEU A 396 13.39 -2.32 19.93
C LEU A 396 14.77 -2.68 19.38
N SER A 397 15.81 -2.15 19.99
CA SER A 397 17.21 -2.32 19.58
C SER A 397 18.12 -2.85 20.68
N SER A 398 17.66 -2.84 21.94
CA SER A 398 18.41 -3.40 23.05
C SER A 398 18.48 -4.93 22.99
N GLU A 399 19.54 -5.50 23.52
CA GLU A 399 19.71 -6.97 23.60
C GLU A 399 18.58 -7.61 24.42
N GLU A 400 18.16 -6.93 25.50
CA GLU A 400 17.06 -7.35 26.36
C GLU A 400 15.72 -7.30 25.62
N GLY A 401 15.42 -6.20 24.93
CA GLY A 401 14.21 -6.04 24.11
C GLY A 401 14.13 -7.07 23.00
N ILE A 402 15.24 -7.33 22.29
CA ILE A 402 15.32 -8.36 21.25
C ILE A 402 15.02 -9.76 21.82
N GLU A 403 15.58 -10.10 23.00
CA GLU A 403 15.30 -11.39 23.65
C GLU A 403 13.84 -11.50 24.11
N GLN A 404 13.25 -10.44 24.63
CA GLN A 404 11.82 -10.41 24.97
C GLN A 404 10.94 -10.62 23.75
N VAL A 405 11.25 -9.99 22.60
CA VAL A 405 10.53 -10.23 21.34
C VAL A 405 10.68 -11.68 20.88
N ARG A 406 11.85 -12.27 21.03
CA ARG A 406 12.08 -13.69 20.68
C ARG A 406 11.28 -14.62 21.57
N ALA A 407 11.20 -14.32 22.87
CA ALA A 407 10.36 -15.07 23.81
C ALA A 407 8.87 -14.95 23.47
N LEU A 408 8.40 -13.73 23.16
CA LEU A 408 7.05 -13.51 22.64
C LEU A 408 6.81 -14.28 21.36
N HIS A 409 7.74 -14.26 20.39
CA HIS A 409 7.61 -14.99 19.13
C HIS A 409 7.47 -16.50 19.38
N GLN A 410 8.23 -17.04 20.33
CA GLN A 410 8.11 -18.45 20.72
C GLN A 410 6.74 -18.75 21.33
N SER A 411 6.25 -17.90 22.24
CA SER A 411 4.91 -18.09 22.84
C SER A 411 3.77 -18.01 21.82
N LEU A 412 3.90 -17.16 20.80
CA LEU A 412 2.96 -17.09 19.67
C LEU A 412 2.97 -18.37 18.85
N LEU A 413 4.14 -19.00 18.66
CA LEU A 413 4.25 -20.29 17.97
C LEU A 413 3.63 -21.43 18.79
N ASP A 414 3.81 -21.41 20.10
CA ASP A 414 3.26 -22.41 21.01
C ASP A 414 1.72 -22.28 21.12
N ALA A 415 1.17 -21.07 21.01
CA ALA A 415 -0.26 -20.76 21.00
C ALA A 415 -0.93 -20.90 19.61
N ARG A 416 -0.21 -21.39 18.60
CA ARG A 416 -0.66 -21.48 17.21
C ARG A 416 -2.05 -22.09 17.05
N ASP A 417 -2.31 -23.24 17.68
CA ASP A 417 -3.55 -23.99 17.50
C ASP A 417 -4.77 -23.16 17.94
N TYR A 418 -4.64 -22.36 18.99
CA TYR A 418 -5.67 -21.45 19.44
C TYR A 418 -5.94 -20.33 18.43
N HIS A 419 -4.90 -19.68 17.93
CA HIS A 419 -5.04 -18.53 17.02
C HIS A 419 -5.34 -18.94 15.56
N THR A 420 -5.31 -20.21 15.23
CA THR A 420 -5.71 -20.74 13.92
C THR A 420 -7.09 -21.40 13.92
N ASP A 421 -7.71 -21.54 15.08
CA ASP A 421 -9.06 -22.10 15.20
C ASP A 421 -10.10 -20.98 14.93
N PRO A 422 -10.94 -21.12 13.88
CA PRO A 422 -11.94 -20.11 13.55
C PRO A 422 -12.98 -19.88 14.65
N GLU A 423 -13.24 -20.88 15.51
CA GLU A 423 -14.22 -20.76 16.59
C GLU A 423 -13.78 -19.74 17.64
N ASN A 424 -12.48 -19.54 17.81
CA ASN A 424 -11.93 -18.57 18.76
C ASN A 424 -11.88 -17.13 18.19
N GLY A 425 -12.16 -16.93 16.91
CA GLY A 425 -12.03 -15.64 16.22
C GLY A 425 -13.30 -14.83 16.09
N ALA A 426 -14.32 -15.12 16.91
CA ALA A 426 -15.65 -14.56 16.68
C ALA A 426 -15.78 -13.07 17.02
N HIS A 427 -14.97 -12.51 17.95
CA HIS A 427 -15.23 -11.17 18.50
C HIS A 427 -14.07 -10.17 18.40
N ASN A 428 -12.91 -10.46 18.96
CA ASN A 428 -11.81 -9.50 18.99
C ASN A 428 -10.51 -10.05 18.36
N VAL A 429 -9.91 -9.28 17.46
CA VAL A 429 -8.68 -9.66 16.76
C VAL A 429 -7.65 -8.55 16.85
N VAL A 430 -6.45 -8.89 17.28
CA VAL A 430 -5.29 -8.01 17.26
C VAL A 430 -4.30 -8.50 16.21
N TYR A 431 -3.84 -7.60 15.37
CA TYR A 431 -2.80 -7.89 14.39
C TYR A 431 -1.44 -7.53 14.96
N CYS A 432 -0.51 -8.47 14.94
CA CYS A 432 0.86 -8.27 15.41
C CYS A 432 1.85 -8.61 14.29
N THR A 433 2.63 -7.62 13.86
CA THR A 433 3.70 -7.82 12.89
C THR A 433 5.04 -7.66 13.61
N LEU A 434 5.91 -8.66 13.47
CA LEU A 434 7.28 -8.65 13.94
C LEU A 434 8.20 -8.57 12.72
N ASP A 435 8.93 -7.48 12.57
CA ASP A 435 9.90 -7.30 11.48
C ASP A 435 11.32 -7.22 12.07
N TYR A 436 12.05 -8.33 11.92
CA TYR A 436 13.45 -8.45 12.35
C TYR A 436 14.37 -7.91 11.28
N GLU A 437 15.11 -6.86 11.55
CA GLU A 437 16.22 -6.42 10.75
C GLU A 437 17.49 -7.18 11.15
N LEU A 438 18.09 -7.87 10.18
CA LEU A 438 19.25 -8.70 10.43
C LEU A 438 20.55 -7.92 10.13
N ARG A 439 21.56 -8.06 10.97
CA ARG A 439 22.90 -7.44 10.79
C ARG A 439 23.56 -7.78 9.46
N GLY A 440 23.11 -8.86 8.79
CA GLY A 440 23.52 -9.23 7.45
C GLY A 440 22.81 -8.49 6.31
N GLY A 441 21.96 -7.51 6.61
CA GLY A 441 21.21 -6.71 5.62
C GLY A 441 19.99 -7.43 5.04
N GLY A 442 19.34 -8.29 5.80
CA GLY A 442 18.08 -8.96 5.45
C GLY A 442 16.98 -8.65 6.46
N HIS A 443 15.72 -8.87 6.05
CA HIS A 443 14.54 -8.75 6.92
C HIS A 443 13.86 -10.11 7.07
N LEU A 444 13.34 -10.38 8.27
CA LEU A 444 12.44 -11.50 8.55
C LEU A 444 11.16 -10.96 9.13
N THR A 445 10.14 -10.84 8.30
CA THR A 445 8.83 -10.34 8.72
C THR A 445 7.91 -11.50 9.08
N ARG A 446 7.18 -11.36 10.18
CA ARG A 446 6.13 -12.26 10.65
C ARG A 446 4.86 -11.46 10.92
N GLU A 447 3.72 -12.00 10.54
CA GLU A 447 2.41 -11.38 10.74
C GLU A 447 1.48 -12.38 11.41
N TYR A 448 0.96 -12.02 12.57
CA TYR A 448 0.08 -12.85 13.37
C TYR A 448 -1.28 -12.19 13.54
N ARG A 449 -2.32 -12.98 13.41
CA ARG A 449 -3.68 -12.63 13.76
C ARG A 449 -3.98 -13.28 15.11
N LEU A 450 -4.08 -12.47 16.16
CA LEU A 450 -4.24 -12.95 17.53
C LEU A 450 -5.69 -12.79 17.95
N TYR A 451 -6.29 -13.88 18.38
CA TYR A 451 -7.66 -13.89 18.91
C TYR A 451 -7.63 -13.54 20.39
N VAL A 452 -8.35 -12.49 20.76
CA VAL A 452 -8.48 -12.05 22.15
C VAL A 452 -9.73 -12.72 22.72
N PRO A 453 -9.64 -13.48 23.83
CA PRO A 453 -10.80 -14.10 24.44
C PRO A 453 -11.73 -13.04 25.04
N ASP A 454 -13.04 -13.32 25.04
CA ASP A 454 -14.06 -12.42 25.61
C ASP A 454 -13.92 -12.26 27.14
N ALA A 455 -13.38 -13.26 27.80
CA ALA A 455 -13.10 -13.24 29.23
C ALA A 455 -11.78 -13.93 29.54
N GLY A 456 -11.04 -13.35 30.47
CA GLY A 456 -9.73 -13.84 30.88
C GLY A 456 -8.61 -13.37 29.95
N SER A 457 -7.41 -13.86 30.20
CA SER A 457 -6.18 -13.46 29.51
C SER A 457 -5.41 -14.70 29.05
N ARG A 458 -4.51 -14.49 28.09
CA ARG A 458 -3.62 -15.53 27.58
C ARG A 458 -2.17 -15.12 27.71
N PRO A 459 -1.27 -16.06 28.00
CA PRO A 459 0.15 -15.75 28.27
C PRO A 459 0.83 -14.97 27.13
N GLU A 460 0.53 -15.30 25.87
CA GLU A 460 1.10 -14.63 24.71
C GLU A 460 0.60 -13.21 24.53
N LEU A 461 -0.67 -12.91 24.90
CA LEU A 461 -1.23 -11.57 24.86
C LEU A 461 -0.69 -10.73 26.03
N GLU A 462 -0.56 -11.31 27.23
CA GLU A 462 0.09 -10.66 28.38
C GLU A 462 1.55 -10.33 28.08
N ALA A 463 2.28 -11.26 27.43
CA ALA A 463 3.65 -11.04 27.03
C ALA A 463 3.78 -9.91 25.98
N LEU A 464 2.85 -9.85 25.02
CA LEU A 464 2.79 -8.76 24.05
C LEU A 464 2.51 -7.43 24.73
N GLU A 465 1.52 -7.38 25.63
CA GLU A 465 1.16 -6.19 26.37
C GLU A 465 2.32 -5.71 27.27
N ALA A 466 2.96 -6.61 28.00
CA ALA A 466 4.12 -6.29 28.85
C ALA A 466 5.30 -5.75 28.02
N LEU A 467 5.53 -6.33 26.84
CA LEU A 467 6.59 -5.89 25.93
C LEU A 467 6.30 -4.49 25.36
N LEU A 468 5.06 -4.24 24.89
CA LEU A 468 4.65 -2.93 24.40
C LEU A 468 4.69 -1.85 25.48
N ASN A 469 4.54 -2.23 26.76
CA ASN A 469 4.59 -1.34 27.89
C ASN A 469 5.97 -1.32 28.58
N SER A 470 6.99 -1.92 27.98
CA SER A 470 8.38 -1.81 28.46
C SER A 470 8.89 -0.36 28.33
N PRO A 471 9.82 0.07 29.19
CA PRO A 471 10.40 1.42 29.11
C PRO A 471 11.01 1.74 27.75
N GLU A 472 11.71 0.79 27.12
CA GLU A 472 12.28 0.93 25.79
C GLU A 472 11.19 1.13 24.72
N ALA A 473 10.10 0.36 24.80
CA ALA A 473 8.99 0.47 23.86
C ALA A 473 8.28 1.82 23.96
N ILE A 474 8.03 2.29 25.18
CA ILE A 474 7.43 3.61 25.42
C ILE A 474 8.37 4.72 24.93
N ALA A 475 9.67 4.64 25.24
CA ALA A 475 10.67 5.60 24.79
C ALA A 475 10.76 5.64 23.25
N SER A 476 10.78 4.47 22.59
CA SER A 476 10.85 4.37 21.13
C SER A 476 9.66 5.03 20.44
N ARG A 477 8.44 4.88 20.99
CA ARG A 477 7.24 5.53 20.43
C ARG A 477 7.22 7.05 20.64
N ASN A 478 7.98 7.55 21.59
CA ASN A 478 7.98 8.95 22.00
C ASN A 478 9.35 9.64 21.80
N GLU A 479 10.25 9.06 21.00
CA GLU A 479 11.61 9.56 20.78
C GLU A 479 11.62 11.02 20.28
N ASP A 480 10.70 11.37 19.40
CA ASP A 480 10.58 12.71 18.82
C ASP A 480 10.24 13.80 19.83
N LEU A 481 9.71 13.46 21.03
CA LEU A 481 9.32 14.43 22.05
C LEU A 481 10.52 15.04 22.80
N SER A 482 11.66 14.37 22.81
CA SER A 482 12.85 14.82 23.56
C SER A 482 13.38 16.18 23.10
N GLY A 483 13.15 16.54 21.84
CA GLY A 483 13.60 17.80 21.21
C GLY A 483 12.56 18.91 21.14
N VAL A 484 11.32 18.69 21.61
CA VAL A 484 10.23 19.65 21.48
C VAL A 484 10.48 20.91 22.32
N LYS A 485 10.24 22.08 21.74
CA LYS A 485 10.34 23.41 22.35
C LYS A 485 8.94 24.06 22.41
N PRO A 486 8.72 25.09 23.26
CA PRO A 486 7.43 25.78 23.32
C PRO A 486 6.94 26.30 21.97
N ALA A 487 7.88 26.73 21.11
CA ALA A 487 7.57 27.24 19.77
C ALA A 487 7.05 26.14 18.81
N ASN A 488 7.30 24.87 19.11
CA ASN A 488 6.87 23.75 18.31
C ASN A 488 5.41 23.34 18.57
N ILE A 489 4.82 23.73 19.72
CA ILE A 489 3.42 23.43 20.00
C ILE A 489 2.53 24.33 19.15
N GLU A 490 1.67 23.74 18.33
CA GLU A 490 0.66 24.43 17.55
C GLU A 490 -0.65 24.54 18.35
N SER A 491 -1.14 23.41 18.81
CA SER A 491 -2.34 23.28 19.64
C SER A 491 -2.22 22.10 20.59
N GLY A 492 -3.06 22.09 21.62
CA GLY A 492 -3.27 20.97 22.50
C GLY A 492 -4.73 20.94 22.94
N TRP A 493 -5.26 19.75 23.19
CA TRP A 493 -6.59 19.58 23.76
C TRP A 493 -6.66 18.27 24.55
N VAL A 494 -7.67 18.17 25.38
CA VAL A 494 -7.97 16.96 26.13
C VAL A 494 -9.37 16.51 25.74
N ASP A 495 -9.47 15.34 25.14
CA ASP A 495 -10.75 14.68 24.96
C ASP A 495 -11.06 13.90 26.23
N THR A 496 -12.19 14.20 26.84
CA THR A 496 -12.68 13.55 28.06
C THR A 496 -14.16 13.22 27.91
N VAL A 497 -14.73 12.56 28.88
CA VAL A 497 -16.16 12.36 28.96
C VAL A 497 -16.71 13.17 30.12
N MET A 498 -17.86 13.76 29.90
CA MET A 498 -18.61 14.49 30.92
C MET A 498 -20.07 14.05 30.89
N THR A 499 -20.78 14.21 31.99
CA THR A 499 -22.23 13.99 31.96
C THR A 499 -22.88 14.94 30.97
N VAL A 500 -23.94 14.54 30.32
CA VAL A 500 -24.64 15.38 29.34
C VAL A 500 -25.05 16.72 29.96
N ARG A 501 -25.42 16.74 31.23
CA ARG A 501 -25.67 17.98 31.97
C ARG A 501 -24.45 18.89 32.05
N ALA A 502 -23.31 18.34 32.44
CA ALA A 502 -22.05 19.09 32.53
C ALA A 502 -21.58 19.60 31.16
N CYS A 503 -21.75 18.81 30.11
CA CYS A 503 -21.48 19.28 28.73
C CYS A 503 -22.39 20.46 28.34
N ALA A 504 -23.66 20.38 28.64
CA ALA A 504 -24.62 21.46 28.37
C ALA A 504 -24.24 22.76 29.10
N GLU A 505 -23.88 22.65 30.39
CA GLU A 505 -23.43 23.80 31.17
C GLU A 505 -22.13 24.40 30.63
N ALA A 506 -21.15 23.56 30.26
CA ALA A 506 -19.87 23.99 29.68
C ALA A 506 -20.04 24.74 28.37
N GLU A 507 -20.96 24.30 27.52
CA GLU A 507 -21.27 24.91 26.21
C GLU A 507 -22.31 26.05 26.31
N GLY A 508 -22.81 26.34 27.52
CA GLY A 508 -23.72 27.45 27.79
C GLY A 508 -25.17 27.23 27.40
N TYR A 509 -25.63 26.00 27.44
CA TYR A 509 -27.03 25.63 27.24
C TYR A 509 -27.80 25.64 28.55
N ASP A 510 -29.05 26.13 28.52
CA ASP A 510 -29.92 26.17 29.69
C ASP A 510 -30.49 24.78 30.08
N ALA A 511 -30.56 23.86 29.10
CA ALA A 511 -31.08 22.52 29.32
C ALA A 511 -30.25 21.45 28.58
N PRO A 512 -30.05 20.26 29.20
CA PRO A 512 -29.31 19.16 28.58
C PRO A 512 -29.94 18.67 27.25
N GLU A 513 -31.25 18.74 27.16
CA GLU A 513 -31.99 18.34 25.96
C GLU A 513 -31.65 19.23 24.75
N ASP A 514 -31.51 20.52 24.97
CA ASP A 514 -31.21 21.46 23.88
C ASP A 514 -29.77 21.26 23.36
N TYR A 515 -28.85 20.94 24.26
CA TYR A 515 -27.48 20.50 23.92
C TYR A 515 -27.51 19.24 23.05
N LEU A 516 -28.22 18.20 23.47
CA LEU A 516 -28.31 16.94 22.72
C LEU A 516 -28.89 17.14 21.32
N LEU A 517 -29.99 17.87 21.20
CA LEU A 517 -30.65 18.11 19.92
C LEU A 517 -29.79 18.92 18.96
N ARG A 518 -28.95 19.81 19.48
CA ARG A 518 -28.07 20.61 18.65
C ARG A 518 -26.78 19.89 18.26
N GLU A 519 -26.06 19.36 19.21
CA GLU A 519 -24.72 18.80 18.98
C GLU A 519 -24.77 17.45 18.23
N TYR A 520 -25.76 16.63 18.53
CA TYR A 520 -25.87 15.30 17.91
C TYR A 520 -26.77 15.24 16.69
N LEU A 521 -27.82 16.08 16.64
CA LEU A 521 -28.75 16.09 15.50
C LEU A 521 -28.66 17.36 14.63
N GLY A 522 -27.86 18.36 15.01
CA GLY A 522 -27.67 19.58 14.28
C GLY A 522 -28.88 20.50 14.23
N LEU A 523 -29.87 20.31 15.11
CA LEU A 523 -31.11 21.07 15.12
C LEU A 523 -30.91 22.47 15.71
N SER A 524 -31.21 23.51 14.95
CA SER A 524 -31.20 24.89 15.45
C SER A 524 -32.32 25.14 16.46
N ALA A 525 -32.17 26.13 17.34
CA ALA A 525 -33.19 26.50 18.33
C ALA A 525 -34.57 26.75 17.71
N VAL A 526 -34.61 27.28 16.47
CA VAL A 526 -35.87 27.51 15.73
C VAL A 526 -36.54 26.20 15.29
N GLU A 527 -35.75 25.20 14.95
CA GLU A 527 -36.21 23.86 14.55
C GLU A 527 -36.68 23.09 15.78
N GLN A 528 -35.92 23.14 16.87
CA GLN A 528 -36.30 22.53 18.14
C GLN A 528 -37.64 23.05 18.67
N ALA A 529 -37.88 24.38 18.55
CA ALA A 529 -39.15 25.00 18.96
C ALA A 529 -40.38 24.59 18.12
N LYS A 530 -40.17 23.95 16.96
CA LYS A 530 -41.26 23.49 16.07
C LYS A 530 -41.64 22.03 16.31
N LEU A 531 -40.80 21.28 17.03
CA LEU A 531 -41.07 19.88 17.30
C LEU A 531 -42.27 19.73 18.21
N SER A 532 -43.14 18.81 17.89
CA SER A 532 -44.18 18.32 18.83
C SER A 532 -43.50 17.53 19.95
N GLU A 533 -44.21 17.31 21.05
CA GLU A 533 -43.70 16.60 22.22
C GLU A 533 -43.20 15.20 21.84
N SER A 534 -43.96 14.47 21.00
CA SER A 534 -43.56 13.14 20.52
C SER A 534 -42.40 13.14 19.57
N GLU A 535 -42.25 14.16 18.68
CA GLU A 535 -41.12 14.31 17.79
C GLU A 535 -39.84 14.68 18.55
N ARG A 536 -39.98 15.52 19.60
CA ARG A 536 -38.85 15.87 20.49
C ARG A 536 -38.36 14.66 21.28
N GLU A 537 -39.28 13.83 21.78
CA GLU A 537 -38.93 12.57 22.46
C GLU A 537 -38.18 11.61 21.55
N GLU A 538 -38.64 11.39 20.31
CA GLU A 538 -37.99 10.52 19.33
C GLU A 538 -36.60 11.07 18.94
N ALA A 539 -36.48 12.40 18.77
CA ALA A 539 -35.22 13.04 18.47
C ALA A 539 -34.21 12.89 19.61
N LEU A 540 -34.60 13.04 20.85
CA LEU A 540 -33.73 12.86 22.01
C LEU A 540 -33.27 11.42 22.17
N ARG A 541 -34.13 10.43 21.93
CA ARG A 541 -33.71 9.02 21.88
C ARG A 541 -32.65 8.79 20.81
N THR A 542 -32.86 9.34 19.62
CA THR A 542 -31.89 9.25 18.53
C THR A 542 -30.57 9.90 18.88
N ALA A 543 -30.58 11.05 19.58
CA ALA A 543 -29.35 11.71 20.03
C ALA A 543 -28.57 10.85 21.05
N VAL A 544 -29.28 10.25 22.02
CA VAL A 544 -28.67 9.33 23.01
C VAL A 544 -28.12 8.06 22.32
N GLU A 545 -28.83 7.52 21.32
CA GLU A 545 -28.30 6.40 20.51
C GLU A 545 -27.03 6.80 19.75
N GLN A 546 -26.97 8.01 19.20
CA GLN A 546 -25.76 8.51 18.54
C GLN A 546 -24.58 8.69 19.50
N ILE A 547 -24.82 9.14 20.74
CA ILE A 547 -23.78 9.12 21.78
C ILE A 547 -23.26 7.71 21.94
N ARG A 548 -24.14 6.73 22.13
CA ARG A 548 -23.77 5.32 22.31
C ARG A 548 -22.97 4.78 21.12
N ASP A 549 -23.39 5.10 19.90
CA ASP A 549 -22.68 4.67 18.68
C ASP A 549 -21.32 5.35 18.54
N SER A 550 -21.15 6.61 18.99
CA SER A 550 -19.87 7.30 18.97
C SER A 550 -18.80 6.63 19.86
N TRP A 551 -19.21 5.97 20.93
CA TRP A 551 -18.32 5.20 21.80
C TRP A 551 -17.72 3.97 21.11
N SER A 552 -18.39 3.44 20.07
CA SER A 552 -17.90 2.29 19.30
C SER A 552 -16.74 2.63 18.35
N TYR A 553 -16.47 3.92 18.09
CA TYR A 553 -15.43 4.39 17.17
C TYR A 553 -14.22 5.01 17.89
N GLY A 554 -14.22 5.11 19.22
CA GLY A 554 -13.09 5.63 19.99
C GLY A 554 -11.87 4.71 19.98
N PHE A 555 -10.67 5.29 19.96
CA PHE A 555 -9.37 4.58 20.07
C PHE A 555 -9.13 4.04 21.50
N GLY A 556 -10.00 3.20 21.98
CA GLY A 556 -9.86 2.52 23.27
C GLY A 556 -10.34 1.08 23.18
N PRO A 557 -10.05 0.25 24.18
CA PRO A 557 -10.55 -1.09 24.24
C PRO A 557 -12.09 -1.07 24.10
N TYR A 558 -12.59 -1.80 23.09
CA TYR A 558 -14.01 -1.86 22.73
C TYR A 558 -14.84 -2.46 23.88
N ILE A 559 -15.27 -1.62 24.81
CA ILE A 559 -16.34 -2.00 25.73
C ILE A 559 -17.59 -1.29 25.25
N MET A 560 -18.57 -2.03 24.78
CA MET A 560 -19.87 -1.45 24.47
C MET A 560 -20.47 -0.86 25.75
N PRO A 561 -20.99 0.37 25.73
CA PRO A 561 -21.77 0.88 26.84
C PRO A 561 -22.95 -0.06 27.09
N PRO A 562 -23.41 -0.21 28.33
CA PRO A 562 -24.58 -1.03 28.65
C PRO A 562 -25.78 -0.57 27.79
N PRO A 563 -26.66 -1.49 27.33
CA PRO A 563 -27.83 -1.10 26.60
C PRO A 563 -28.59 -0.06 27.43
N VAL A 564 -28.92 1.06 26.80
CA VAL A 564 -29.83 2.04 27.42
C VAL A 564 -31.16 1.25 27.60
N ASP A 565 -31.46 0.91 28.84
CA ASP A 565 -32.68 0.18 29.16
C ASP A 565 -33.88 0.97 28.61
N GLU A 566 -35.02 0.30 28.41
CA GLU A 566 -36.30 0.88 27.95
C GLU A 566 -36.85 1.92 28.95
N THR A 567 -35.98 2.76 29.51
CA THR A 567 -36.35 3.83 30.47
C THR A 567 -37.21 4.84 29.74
N PRO A 568 -38.40 5.18 30.27
CA PRO A 568 -39.22 6.24 29.70
C PRO A 568 -38.40 7.54 29.59
N TYR A 569 -38.63 8.28 28.54
CA TYR A 569 -37.89 9.51 28.22
C TYR A 569 -37.88 10.55 29.35
N ASP A 570 -39.00 10.69 30.05
CA ASP A 570 -39.18 11.59 31.20
C ASP A 570 -38.40 11.15 32.47
N GLU A 571 -37.82 9.95 32.45
CA GLU A 571 -36.98 9.39 33.51
C GLU A 571 -35.48 9.33 33.11
N LEU A 572 -35.07 9.90 31.95
CA LEU A 572 -33.64 9.95 31.56
C LEU A 572 -32.85 10.79 32.53
N ASP A 573 -31.90 10.15 33.19
CA ASP A 573 -30.98 10.81 34.12
C ASP A 573 -29.74 11.34 33.37
N TYR A 574 -29.76 12.61 32.99
CA TYR A 574 -28.66 13.26 32.25
C TYR A 574 -27.37 13.40 33.06
N ASP A 575 -27.41 13.11 34.35
CA ASP A 575 -26.25 13.01 35.23
C ASP A 575 -25.57 11.64 35.18
N ARG A 576 -26.19 10.67 34.45
CA ARG A 576 -25.67 9.32 34.22
C ARG A 576 -25.42 9.00 32.75
N ILE A 577 -25.71 9.91 31.84
CA ILE A 577 -25.37 9.78 30.44
C ILE A 577 -24.10 10.58 30.20
N TYR A 578 -23.03 9.90 29.77
CA TYR A 578 -21.75 10.51 29.49
C TYR A 578 -21.59 10.75 27.99
N ALA A 579 -21.12 11.93 27.62
CA ALA A 579 -20.81 12.35 26.27
C ALA A 579 -19.34 12.74 26.14
N HIS A 580 -18.77 12.57 24.96
CA HIS A 580 -17.42 13.05 24.67
C HIS A 580 -17.39 14.58 24.63
N HIS A 581 -16.41 15.15 25.30
CA HIS A 581 -16.17 16.58 25.33
C HIS A 581 -14.69 16.90 25.13
N SER A 582 -14.41 17.87 24.26
CA SER A 582 -13.04 18.25 23.89
C SER A 582 -12.70 19.60 24.53
N VAL A 583 -11.77 19.63 25.46
CA VAL A 583 -11.32 20.83 26.16
C VAL A 583 -10.08 21.39 25.46
N PRO A 584 -10.16 22.52 24.74
CA PRO A 584 -9.00 23.12 24.10
C PRO A 584 -8.06 23.74 25.14
N LEU A 585 -6.76 23.52 24.96
CA LEU A 585 -5.72 24.12 25.81
C LEU A 585 -5.09 25.33 25.13
N SER A 586 -4.79 26.37 25.93
CA SER A 586 -3.91 27.43 25.42
C SER A 586 -2.53 26.84 25.10
N ARG A 587 -1.78 27.48 24.19
CA ARG A 587 -0.41 27.02 23.86
C ARG A 587 0.51 26.98 25.11
N GLY A 588 0.30 27.87 26.07
CA GLY A 588 1.04 27.89 27.35
C GLY A 588 0.72 26.68 28.21
N ASP A 589 -0.57 26.41 28.39
CA ASP A 589 -1.06 25.30 29.20
C ASP A 589 -0.68 23.95 28.56
N ALA A 590 -0.78 23.84 27.23
CA ALA A 590 -0.35 22.67 26.49
C ALA A 590 1.15 22.38 26.68
N TRP A 591 1.99 23.43 26.64
CA TRP A 591 3.41 23.27 26.91
C TRP A 591 3.68 22.88 28.38
N GLU A 592 3.01 23.52 29.33
CA GLU A 592 3.14 23.21 30.74
C GLU A 592 2.74 21.76 31.02
N LEU A 593 1.57 21.33 30.53
CA LEU A 593 1.08 19.95 30.64
C LEU A 593 2.09 18.96 30.05
N LEU A 594 2.56 19.20 28.82
CA LEU A 594 3.51 18.30 28.17
C LEU A 594 4.80 18.15 28.98
N ARG A 595 5.37 19.28 29.44
CA ARG A 595 6.69 19.29 30.03
C ARG A 595 6.70 18.88 31.51
N THR A 596 5.68 19.27 32.28
CA THR A 596 5.66 19.09 33.75
C THR A 596 4.93 17.80 34.16
N ALA A 597 4.06 17.28 33.33
CA ALA A 597 3.22 16.14 33.68
C ALA A 597 3.36 14.98 32.69
N VAL A 598 3.02 15.18 31.41
CA VAL A 598 2.97 14.10 30.39
C VAL A 598 4.36 13.48 30.18
N GLN A 599 5.38 14.27 29.89
CA GLN A 599 6.71 13.75 29.60
C GLN A 599 7.33 12.99 30.81
N PRO A 600 7.28 13.48 32.06
CA PRO A 600 7.75 12.71 33.19
C PRO A 600 6.96 11.40 33.43
N ASP A 601 5.64 11.40 33.23
CA ASP A 601 4.82 10.18 33.35
C ASP A 601 5.12 9.18 32.26
N LEU A 602 5.47 9.63 31.02
CA LEU A 602 5.97 8.78 29.93
C LEU A 602 7.32 8.16 30.26
N GLU A 603 8.27 8.97 30.77
CA GLU A 603 9.61 8.51 31.17
C GLU A 603 9.55 7.48 32.30
N GLU A 604 8.57 7.60 33.22
CA GLU A 604 8.32 6.64 34.29
C GLU A 604 7.50 5.41 33.86
N GLY A 605 7.06 5.36 32.56
CA GLY A 605 6.24 4.25 32.03
C GLY A 605 4.82 4.20 32.61
N LYS A 606 4.29 5.33 33.05
CA LYS A 606 2.96 5.44 33.64
C LYS A 606 1.91 5.95 32.66
N LEU A 607 2.35 6.47 31.52
CA LEU A 607 1.53 6.97 30.43
C LEU A 607 1.99 6.33 29.12
N GLY A 608 1.16 6.36 28.08
CA GLY A 608 1.47 5.74 26.79
C GLY A 608 1.36 4.22 26.80
N LEU A 609 0.60 3.67 27.74
CA LEU A 609 0.35 2.24 27.84
C LEU A 609 -0.56 1.76 26.72
N VAL A 610 -0.33 0.52 26.28
CA VAL A 610 -1.12 -0.19 25.27
C VAL A 610 -1.75 -1.40 25.94
N PHE A 611 -3.05 -1.54 25.79
CA PHE A 611 -3.80 -2.66 26.33
C PHE A 611 -4.21 -3.59 25.19
N VAL A 612 -3.83 -4.84 25.27
CA VAL A 612 -4.10 -5.89 24.27
C VAL A 612 -5.07 -6.94 24.82
N THR A 613 -5.04 -7.10 26.15
CA THR A 613 -5.86 -8.06 26.88
C THR A 613 -7.24 -7.48 27.23
N ASP A 614 -8.04 -8.23 27.96
CA ASP A 614 -9.40 -7.87 28.33
C ASP A 614 -9.51 -6.45 28.90
N SER A 615 -10.24 -5.61 28.21
CA SER A 615 -10.44 -4.21 28.56
C SER A 615 -11.22 -4.02 29.84
N ALA A 616 -12.05 -4.99 30.25
CA ALA A 616 -12.79 -4.93 31.51
C ALA A 616 -11.84 -4.99 32.72
N ALA A 617 -10.77 -5.76 32.62
CA ALA A 617 -9.74 -5.83 33.67
C ALA A 617 -9.01 -4.51 33.90
N HIS A 618 -8.94 -3.65 32.87
CA HIS A 618 -8.26 -2.37 32.92
C HIS A 618 -9.17 -1.16 33.11
N ALA A 619 -10.50 -1.37 33.10
CA ALA A 619 -11.51 -0.30 33.14
C ALA A 619 -11.36 0.64 34.36
N GLY A 620 -10.94 0.10 35.52
CA GLY A 620 -10.68 0.89 36.72
C GLY A 620 -9.30 1.57 36.76
N ALA A 621 -8.39 1.23 35.84
CA ALA A 621 -7.04 1.76 35.80
C ALA A 621 -6.81 2.82 34.70
N VAL A 622 -7.80 3.03 33.84
CA VAL A 622 -7.74 3.96 32.71
C VAL A 622 -8.89 4.95 32.81
N TYR A 623 -8.60 6.22 32.65
CA TYR A 623 -9.63 7.24 32.50
C TYR A 623 -10.12 7.32 31.06
N GLU A 624 -11.38 7.64 30.85
CA GLU A 624 -11.94 8.00 29.57
C GLU A 624 -11.48 9.43 29.20
N ALA A 625 -10.18 9.61 29.15
CA ALA A 625 -9.53 10.87 28.84
C ALA A 625 -8.28 10.62 27.99
N THR A 626 -8.10 11.41 26.94
CA THR A 626 -6.93 11.35 26.07
C THR A 626 -6.38 12.75 25.87
N VAL A 627 -5.08 12.91 26.09
CA VAL A 627 -4.38 14.18 25.90
C VAL A 627 -3.79 14.19 24.49
N TYR A 628 -4.01 15.29 23.77
CA TYR A 628 -3.55 15.49 22.40
C TYR A 628 -2.64 16.71 22.28
N PHE A 629 -1.59 16.57 21.48
CA PHE A 629 -0.69 17.67 21.14
C PHE A 629 -0.43 17.66 19.64
N GLU A 630 -0.62 18.81 19.02
CA GLU A 630 -0.26 19.07 17.64
C GLU A 630 1.07 19.83 17.63
N LEU A 631 2.10 19.21 17.08
CA LEU A 631 3.44 19.75 17.06
C LEU A 631 3.81 20.25 15.67
N LYS A 632 4.37 21.46 15.58
CA LYS A 632 5.04 21.90 14.35
C LYS A 632 6.23 21.00 14.11
N PRO A 633 6.37 20.46 12.90
CA PRO A 633 7.58 19.70 12.55
C PRO A 633 8.82 20.56 12.79
N GLY A 634 9.85 19.95 13.34
CA GLY A 634 11.14 20.61 13.52
C GLY A 634 11.83 20.95 12.20
N ASP A 635 12.99 21.62 12.24
CA ASP A 635 13.75 22.08 11.07
C ASP A 635 14.26 20.96 10.14
N GLU A 636 14.10 19.69 10.51
CA GLU A 636 14.42 18.53 9.65
C GLU A 636 13.15 17.71 9.34
N PRO A 637 12.62 17.80 8.11
CA PRO A 637 11.46 17.00 7.71
C PRO A 637 11.88 15.55 7.43
N THR A 638 11.58 14.64 8.32
CA THR A 638 11.68 13.18 8.09
C THR A 638 10.32 12.62 7.69
N GLY A 639 9.90 12.85 6.43
CA GLY A 639 8.71 12.17 5.88
C GLY A 639 7.56 13.08 5.45
N PRO A 640 6.47 12.53 4.86
CA PRO A 640 5.32 13.30 4.40
C PRO A 640 4.61 13.93 5.59
N ALA A 641 4.70 15.25 5.68
CA ALA A 641 4.26 16.01 6.83
C ALA A 641 2.73 16.14 6.90
N ALA A 642 2.10 15.18 7.55
CA ALA A 642 1.01 15.55 8.43
C ALA A 642 1.63 16.20 9.66
N VAL A 643 1.05 17.27 10.19
CA VAL A 643 1.45 17.81 11.49
C VAL A 643 1.34 16.65 12.47
N PRO A 644 2.43 16.22 13.13
CA PRO A 644 2.36 15.05 13.99
C PRO A 644 1.43 15.37 15.17
N VAL A 645 0.37 14.59 15.28
CA VAL A 645 -0.54 14.61 16.44
C VAL A 645 -0.12 13.49 17.37
N TYR A 646 0.30 13.85 18.54
CA TYR A 646 0.62 12.91 19.61
C TYR A 646 -0.58 12.80 20.54
N ASN A 647 -0.91 11.59 20.94
CA ASN A 647 -2.01 11.36 21.88
C ASN A 647 -1.68 10.22 22.84
N TRP A 648 -2.17 10.35 24.08
CA TRP A 648 -2.03 9.34 25.13
C TRP A 648 -3.30 9.26 25.95
N ALA A 649 -3.83 8.05 26.11
CA ALA A 649 -4.87 7.78 27.07
C ALA A 649 -4.34 7.98 28.49
N VAL A 650 -5.10 8.68 29.31
CA VAL A 650 -4.72 8.98 30.71
C VAL A 650 -4.98 7.74 31.56
N THR A 651 -3.94 7.30 32.30
CA THR A 651 -4.04 6.16 33.22
C THR A 651 -4.03 6.65 34.67
N ALA A 652 -4.63 5.90 35.57
CA ALA A 652 -4.60 6.20 37.02
C ALA A 652 -3.16 6.22 37.59
N GLY A 653 -2.22 5.55 36.95
CA GLY A 653 -0.81 5.58 37.30
C GLY A 653 -0.09 6.89 36.93
N ALA A 654 -0.61 7.64 35.97
CA ALA A 654 -0.04 8.90 35.47
C ALA A 654 -0.39 10.06 36.41
N THR A 655 0.10 9.98 37.63
CA THR A 655 -0.31 10.84 38.77
C THR A 655 -0.05 12.32 38.55
N ARG A 656 0.99 12.71 37.79
CA ARG A 656 1.28 14.12 37.49
C ARG A 656 0.30 14.65 36.44
N THR A 657 0.02 13.85 35.42
CA THR A 657 -0.95 14.20 34.36
C THR A 657 -2.36 14.35 34.95
N VAL A 658 -2.78 13.40 35.78
CA VAL A 658 -4.06 13.46 36.50
C VAL A 658 -4.14 14.71 37.37
N ALA A 659 -3.16 14.95 38.23
CA ALA A 659 -3.15 16.11 39.13
C ALA A 659 -3.15 17.45 38.38
N TRP A 660 -2.47 17.52 37.22
CA TRP A 660 -2.48 18.72 36.40
C TRP A 660 -3.88 18.96 35.78
N LEU A 661 -4.50 17.93 35.23
CA LEU A 661 -5.84 18.01 34.61
C LEU A 661 -6.90 18.43 35.65
N GLU A 662 -6.93 17.80 36.82
CA GLU A 662 -7.83 18.16 37.93
C GLU A 662 -7.60 19.61 38.43
N ALA A 663 -6.34 20.05 38.55
CA ALA A 663 -6.02 21.42 38.93
C ALA A 663 -6.51 22.47 37.93
N HIS A 664 -6.70 22.08 36.68
CA HIS A 664 -7.23 22.95 35.61
C HIS A 664 -8.74 22.76 35.35
N GLY A 665 -9.44 22.08 36.28
CA GLY A 665 -10.88 21.89 36.24
C GLY A 665 -11.38 20.89 35.19
N ILE A 666 -10.52 19.94 34.77
CA ILE A 666 -10.89 18.85 33.89
C ILE A 666 -11.20 17.63 34.75
N ASP A 667 -12.46 17.30 34.88
CA ASP A 667 -12.90 16.12 35.63
C ASP A 667 -12.55 14.83 34.83
N LEU A 668 -12.08 13.84 35.58
CA LEU A 668 -11.65 12.57 35.04
C LEU A 668 -12.56 11.45 35.58
N TYR A 669 -13.14 10.71 34.67
CA TYR A 669 -13.96 9.53 35.00
C TYR A 669 -13.24 8.27 34.51
N THR A 670 -13.17 7.26 35.36
CA THR A 670 -12.64 5.96 34.94
C THR A 670 -13.56 5.35 33.89
N ALA A 671 -12.99 4.48 33.07
CA ALA A 671 -13.78 3.75 32.08
C ALA A 671 -14.90 2.92 32.74
N ALA A 672 -14.72 2.46 33.97
CA ALA A 672 -15.74 1.76 34.75
C ALA A 672 -16.89 2.69 35.17
N GLU A 673 -16.57 3.86 35.73
CA GLU A 673 -17.56 4.87 36.13
C GLU A 673 -18.37 5.40 34.94
N ALA A 674 -17.68 5.79 33.88
CA ALA A 674 -18.32 6.34 32.67
C ALA A 674 -19.28 5.36 31.99
N ARG A 675 -19.07 4.06 32.19
CA ARG A 675 -19.87 2.98 31.58
C ARG A 675 -20.88 2.35 32.52
N GLY A 676 -20.98 2.85 33.75
CA GLY A 676 -21.92 2.34 34.76
C GLY A 676 -21.67 0.87 35.14
N MET A 677 -20.39 0.48 35.21
CA MET A 677 -19.97 -0.88 35.58
C MET A 677 -19.70 -1.01 37.09
N ASP A 678 -19.88 0.04 37.90
CA ASP A 678 -19.71 0.07 39.35
C ASP A 678 -20.93 -0.51 40.13
#